data_8e04220157df48b3fe850d10e7e9b2c1
#
_entry.id   8e04220157df48b3fe850d10e7e9b2c1
#
_cell.length_a   1.000
_cell.length_b   1.000
_cell.length_c   1.000
_cell.angle_alpha   90.00
_cell.angle_beta   90.00
_cell.angle_gamma   90.00
#
_symmetry.space_group_name_H-M   'P 1'
#
loop_
_entity.id
_entity.type
_entity.pdbx_description
1 polymer ?
#
loop_
_entity_poly.entity_id
_entity_poly.type
_entity_poly.pdbx_seq_one_letter_code
_entity_poly.pdbx_strand_id
1 'polypeptide(L)'
;LEVAFVNDIKTFDLEELIPFFGEVEDEAFDFSKVTKGMDDETRKMLGLDNYEFSFEKIAIESLEGRGCNQIKWILENSTSCPEPMWKAGLSVAIRCIDGDTAIHRMSEDHPEYNANETEKKARDCLQANWAYSCNRFEDENPGGCSGCPWRGKIPSPTHIGKQLRIAKPGSDDASVSGLSGDAEGGDNGATQNQENGAISSKFPKEYLSFPDYLYPFIRPAGGGVYYQPAPEHKKDGTAIQKAPVQILAHDFVPIKRLYSQQDGEALHMRLFLPMDKMREFILPMSAIYSPERFKDFISKSGVLVMPKNLDIFRDYLVKWGQYLLNIQKAEDMRMQMGWTHDPEFGSFVVGNKEITPSGSFDCPVSPLTKNISVHLHESGDFDEWKKTANALNEPGFELHALGLLMGFGSPLLRFTPATGLVISYCGKSGAGKTGVMHAGLSVFGNPEKQKIVTEKGATQEGLFQRASTLGSLMLGIDEVSNMKPERLSELIYKAPMNNIGKIRLQSSYNVERKSVEGSSILTLLTTNQSSTDKMFVNKDDPSGELRRLLEIDIFKHYGKMEETLGMRIFEPYNTHYGMAGPRFIEACYQIGIPEVARNTTKWHDRILHEFVNDSNYTYWNGGLSAMFSAGEIAIKHGIINLDIERIYQVILNQLHSLHRERLSISVSYEDIVSEYVIHNLNAMLAFNGSKISTEPRLGKLSIRCEVDQGKIWIVKKDLKEYLRERQVNVAHFESELMRKKIMLNKQERKRMGAGWKDAMGSFNVNCYEFQFDLSDVIADINGQPGQDS
;
A
#
# COMPACT_ATOMS: atom_id res chain seq x y z
N LEU A 1 -13.48 -9.20 -39.34
CA LEU A 1 -12.06 -8.88 -39.43
C LEU A 1 -11.34 -9.82 -38.47
N GLU A 2 -10.73 -10.86 -39.01
CA GLU A 2 -9.83 -11.76 -38.31
C GLU A 2 -8.51 -11.01 -38.01
N VAL A 3 -8.10 -11.00 -36.76
CA VAL A 3 -6.80 -10.49 -36.34
C VAL A 3 -5.85 -11.68 -36.32
N ALA A 4 -4.98 -11.76 -37.32
CA ALA A 4 -3.85 -12.68 -37.30
C ALA A 4 -2.76 -12.15 -36.34
N PHE A 5 -2.36 -12.95 -35.40
CA PHE A 5 -1.19 -12.70 -34.55
C PHE A 5 0.08 -12.77 -35.41
N VAL A 6 0.82 -11.67 -35.51
CA VAL A 6 2.14 -11.63 -36.11
C VAL A 6 3.18 -11.65 -34.99
N ASN A 7 3.97 -12.70 -34.98
CA ASN A 7 5.03 -12.98 -34.00
C ASN A 7 6.38 -12.35 -34.39
N ASP A 8 6.40 -11.10 -34.90
CA ASP A 8 7.64 -10.38 -35.13
C ASP A 8 7.43 -8.91 -34.76
N ILE A 9 8.04 -8.48 -33.66
CA ILE A 9 8.13 -7.08 -33.27
C ILE A 9 9.14 -6.40 -34.21
N LYS A 10 8.65 -5.84 -35.30
CA LYS A 10 9.41 -4.85 -36.08
C LYS A 10 9.28 -3.50 -35.39
N THR A 11 10.38 -2.97 -34.92
CA THR A 11 10.50 -1.57 -34.54
C THR A 11 10.38 -0.73 -35.81
N PHE A 12 9.30 0.05 -35.91
CA PHE A 12 9.13 1.06 -36.97
C PHE A 12 9.81 2.34 -36.50
N ASP A 13 10.54 2.99 -37.40
CA ASP A 13 11.06 4.32 -37.19
C ASP A 13 9.91 5.32 -37.22
N LEU A 14 9.92 6.31 -36.33
CA LEU A 14 8.83 7.28 -36.20
C LEU A 14 8.58 8.04 -37.49
N GLU A 15 9.62 8.25 -38.31
CA GLU A 15 9.55 8.89 -39.62
C GLU A 15 8.75 8.08 -40.66
N GLU A 16 8.62 6.77 -40.53
CA GLU A 16 7.82 5.93 -41.43
C GLU A 16 6.30 5.99 -41.15
N LEU A 17 5.89 6.52 -40.00
CA LEU A 17 4.47 6.65 -39.60
C LEU A 17 3.85 8.01 -39.96
N ILE A 18 4.68 9.03 -40.26
CA ILE A 18 4.23 10.38 -40.61
C ILE A 18 3.27 10.42 -41.81
N PRO A 19 3.43 9.61 -42.88
CA PRO A 19 2.50 9.65 -44.03
C PRO A 19 1.09 9.12 -43.72
N PHE A 20 0.89 8.45 -42.57
CA PHE A 20 -0.44 7.92 -42.21
C PHE A 20 -1.29 8.88 -41.37
N PHE A 21 -0.68 9.97 -40.87
CA PHE A 21 -1.33 10.96 -40.00
C PHE A 21 -1.34 12.32 -40.71
N GLY A 22 -1.98 12.50 -41.81
CA GLY A 22 -2.16 13.73 -42.63
C GLY A 22 -1.54 15.01 -42.09
N GLU A 23 -0.95 15.83 -42.95
CA GLU A 23 -0.37 17.13 -42.60
C GLU A 23 -1.41 17.99 -41.85
N VAL A 24 -1.08 18.39 -40.62
CA VAL A 24 -1.86 19.38 -39.86
C VAL A 24 -1.39 20.75 -40.34
N GLU A 25 -2.29 21.49 -41.01
CA GLU A 25 -2.04 22.88 -41.43
C GLU A 25 -1.63 23.74 -40.20
N ASP A 26 -0.57 24.52 -40.38
CA ASP A 26 -0.04 25.50 -39.43
C ASP A 26 -1.05 26.63 -39.15
N GLU A 27 -2.00 26.44 -38.26
CA GLU A 27 -2.62 27.54 -37.56
C GLU A 27 -1.74 27.93 -36.39
N ALA A 28 -1.36 29.20 -36.32
CA ALA A 28 -0.56 29.78 -35.22
C ALA A 28 -1.17 29.38 -33.86
N PHE A 29 -0.47 28.52 -33.18
CA PHE A 29 -0.91 27.93 -31.89
C PHE A 29 -0.79 28.98 -30.78
N ASP A 30 -1.91 29.48 -30.29
CA ASP A 30 -1.95 30.47 -29.22
C ASP A 30 -1.67 29.79 -27.85
N PHE A 31 -0.46 29.98 -27.37
CA PHE A 31 0.02 29.48 -26.08
C PHE A 31 -0.87 29.88 -24.89
N SER A 32 -1.51 31.02 -24.98
CA SER A 32 -2.46 31.49 -23.95
C SER A 32 -3.70 30.58 -23.84
N LYS A 33 -4.02 29.84 -24.92
CA LYS A 33 -5.13 28.88 -24.95
C LYS A 33 -4.79 27.51 -24.35
N VAL A 34 -3.52 27.10 -24.37
CA VAL A 34 -3.09 25.80 -23.77
C VAL A 34 -2.95 25.88 -22.26
N THR A 35 -2.48 26.99 -21.73
CA THR A 35 -2.46 27.28 -20.29
C THR A 35 -3.82 27.73 -19.75
N LYS A 36 -4.66 28.35 -20.60
CA LYS A 36 -6.08 28.67 -20.34
C LYS A 36 -7.05 27.55 -20.72
N GLY A 37 -6.63 26.60 -21.51
CA GLY A 37 -7.46 25.51 -22.05
C GLY A 37 -7.46 24.21 -21.26
N MET A 38 -6.82 24.17 -20.11
CA MET A 38 -7.24 23.19 -19.10
C MET A 38 -8.57 23.67 -18.56
N ASP A 39 -9.64 22.89 -18.85
CA ASP A 39 -10.92 23.11 -18.24
C ASP A 39 -10.80 23.11 -16.70
N ASP A 40 -11.72 23.78 -16.04
CA ASP A 40 -11.71 23.89 -14.58
C ASP A 40 -11.79 22.52 -13.89
N GLU A 41 -12.31 21.49 -14.56
CA GLU A 41 -12.35 20.11 -14.06
C GLU A 41 -10.98 19.45 -14.09
N THR A 42 -10.19 19.61 -15.15
CA THR A 42 -8.82 19.09 -15.25
C THR A 42 -7.90 19.81 -14.25
N ARG A 43 -8.10 21.09 -14.01
CA ARG A 43 -7.41 21.85 -12.96
C ARG A 43 -7.78 21.37 -11.56
N LYS A 44 -9.06 21.14 -11.29
CA LYS A 44 -9.55 20.56 -10.05
C LYS A 44 -9.03 19.15 -9.82
N MET A 45 -9.04 18.33 -10.85
CA MET A 45 -8.58 16.94 -10.82
C MET A 45 -7.08 16.82 -10.53
N LEU A 46 -6.29 17.86 -10.89
CA LEU A 46 -4.86 17.95 -10.61
C LEU A 46 -4.53 18.67 -9.29
N GLY A 47 -5.56 19.05 -8.49
CA GLY A 47 -5.35 19.75 -7.20
C GLY A 47 -4.73 21.14 -7.37
N LEU A 48 -4.83 21.76 -8.56
CA LEU A 48 -4.18 23.02 -8.91
C LEU A 48 -5.06 24.25 -8.63
N ASP A 49 -6.28 24.06 -8.14
CA ASP A 49 -7.25 25.17 -7.93
C ASP A 49 -6.79 26.22 -6.93
N ASN A 50 -5.94 25.84 -5.98
CA ASN A 50 -5.47 26.74 -4.93
C ASN A 50 -4.00 27.18 -5.08
N TYR A 51 -3.27 26.59 -6.04
CA TYR A 51 -1.85 26.87 -6.22
C TYR A 51 -1.52 27.08 -7.69
N GLU A 52 -0.59 27.96 -7.94
CA GLU A 52 0.06 28.19 -9.23
C GLU A 52 1.57 28.09 -9.05
N PHE A 53 2.28 27.86 -10.15
CA PHE A 53 3.73 27.80 -10.13
C PHE A 53 4.28 29.00 -10.87
N SER A 54 5.25 29.72 -10.29
CA SER A 54 5.91 30.86 -10.90
C SER A 54 7.38 30.50 -11.16
N PHE A 55 7.85 30.74 -12.39
CA PHE A 55 9.24 30.54 -12.73
C PHE A 55 10.11 31.65 -12.16
N GLU A 56 9.60 32.90 -12.08
CA GLU A 56 10.29 34.02 -11.43
C GLU A 56 10.66 33.66 -9.99
N LYS A 57 9.75 33.06 -9.25
CA LYS A 57 10.02 32.57 -7.89
C LYS A 57 11.08 31.48 -7.88
N ILE A 58 11.02 30.50 -8.80
CA ILE A 58 12.05 29.45 -8.92
C ILE A 58 13.41 30.08 -9.20
N ALA A 59 13.49 31.06 -10.10
CA ALA A 59 14.70 31.72 -10.48
C ALA A 59 15.32 32.52 -9.30
N ILE A 60 14.52 33.35 -8.61
CA ILE A 60 14.96 34.11 -7.45
C ILE A 60 15.50 33.20 -6.35
N GLU A 61 14.74 32.21 -5.92
CA GLU A 61 15.17 31.28 -4.86
C GLU A 61 16.43 30.49 -5.26
N SER A 62 16.56 30.15 -6.56
CA SER A 62 17.73 29.43 -7.07
C SER A 62 18.99 30.34 -7.10
N LEU A 63 18.89 31.56 -7.57
CA LEU A 63 19.99 32.53 -7.58
C LEU A 63 20.47 32.90 -6.18
N GLU A 64 19.56 32.99 -5.22
CA GLU A 64 19.87 33.24 -3.80
C GLU A 64 20.40 31.99 -3.05
N GLY A 65 20.53 30.84 -3.73
CA GLY A 65 21.08 29.62 -3.14
C GLY A 65 20.10 28.82 -2.27
N ARG A 66 18.83 29.21 -2.21
CA ARG A 66 17.76 28.51 -1.50
C ARG A 66 16.91 27.60 -2.41
N GLY A 67 17.09 27.72 -3.73
CA GLY A 67 16.35 27.01 -4.76
C GLY A 67 17.11 25.82 -5.38
N CYS A 68 16.95 25.64 -6.69
CA CYS A 68 17.54 24.56 -7.46
C CYS A 68 18.92 24.96 -8.01
N ASN A 69 19.98 24.22 -7.64
CA ASN A 69 21.33 24.49 -8.15
C ASN A 69 21.45 24.33 -9.67
N GLN A 70 20.67 23.45 -10.28
CA GLN A 70 20.67 23.24 -11.74
C GLN A 70 19.99 24.39 -12.48
N ILE A 71 18.88 24.93 -11.97
CA ILE A 71 18.24 26.13 -12.53
C ILE A 71 19.17 27.32 -12.33
N LYS A 72 19.80 27.47 -11.15
CA LYS A 72 20.83 28.47 -10.92
C LYS A 72 21.94 28.41 -11.98
N TRP A 73 22.48 27.22 -12.22
CA TRP A 73 23.52 26.97 -13.19
C TRP A 73 23.10 27.41 -14.61
N ILE A 74 21.87 27.06 -15.06
CA ILE A 74 21.33 27.47 -16.36
C ILE A 74 21.26 28.98 -16.49
N LEU A 75 20.76 29.68 -15.45
CA LEU A 75 20.60 31.13 -15.45
C LEU A 75 21.97 31.86 -15.45
N GLU A 76 22.95 31.34 -14.70
CA GLU A 76 24.31 31.91 -14.64
C GLU A 76 25.15 31.59 -15.89
N ASN A 77 24.80 30.55 -16.66
CA ASN A 77 25.54 30.16 -17.87
C ASN A 77 24.68 30.28 -19.15
N SER A 78 23.67 31.15 -19.17
CA SER A 78 22.73 31.35 -20.28
C SER A 78 23.40 31.51 -21.64
N THR A 79 24.55 32.19 -21.70
CA THR A 79 25.32 32.43 -22.93
C THR A 79 25.99 31.19 -23.53
N SER A 80 26.14 30.12 -22.77
CA SER A 80 26.90 28.90 -23.16
C SER A 80 26.19 27.59 -22.73
N CYS A 81 24.93 27.68 -22.34
CA CYS A 81 24.16 26.53 -21.84
C CYS A 81 23.96 25.49 -22.94
N PRO A 82 24.41 24.25 -22.76
CA PRO A 82 24.18 23.17 -23.74
C PRO A 82 22.70 22.87 -23.92
N GLU A 83 22.30 22.52 -25.16
CA GLU A 83 20.90 22.24 -25.53
C GLU A 83 20.16 21.29 -24.58
N PRO A 84 20.71 20.16 -24.12
CA PRO A 84 19.99 19.26 -23.21
C PRO A 84 19.61 19.92 -21.88
N MET A 85 20.55 20.71 -21.29
CA MET A 85 20.33 21.45 -20.05
C MET A 85 19.35 22.60 -20.25
N TRP A 86 19.48 23.34 -21.34
CA TRP A 86 18.55 24.40 -21.72
C TRP A 86 17.14 23.85 -21.90
N LYS A 87 16.97 22.71 -22.61
CA LYS A 87 15.68 22.02 -22.78
C LYS A 87 15.10 21.56 -21.44
N ALA A 88 15.95 21.11 -20.50
CA ALA A 88 15.53 20.78 -19.14
C ALA A 88 14.93 21.99 -18.41
N GLY A 89 15.59 23.14 -18.52
CA GLY A 89 15.10 24.44 -18.00
C GLY A 89 13.77 24.87 -18.65
N LEU A 90 13.66 24.80 -19.98
CA LEU A 90 12.42 25.10 -20.71
C LEU A 90 11.26 24.23 -20.21
N SER A 91 11.50 22.96 -19.93
CA SER A 91 10.46 22.04 -19.45
C SER A 91 9.85 22.45 -18.10
N VAL A 92 10.62 23.15 -17.27
CA VAL A 92 10.16 23.72 -15.99
C VAL A 92 9.46 25.05 -16.22
N ALA A 93 10.10 25.96 -16.97
CA ALA A 93 9.62 27.31 -17.21
C ALA A 93 8.23 27.32 -17.86
N ILE A 94 8.03 26.57 -18.95
CA ILE A 94 6.78 26.56 -19.73
C ILE A 94 5.55 26.10 -18.93
N ARG A 95 5.75 25.41 -17.79
CA ARG A 95 4.68 24.95 -16.90
C ARG A 95 4.31 25.93 -15.79
N CYS A 96 4.93 27.10 -15.80
CA CYS A 96 4.68 28.17 -14.84
C CYS A 96 3.71 29.21 -15.43
N ILE A 97 3.03 29.97 -14.57
CA ILE A 97 2.06 31.03 -15.00
C ILE A 97 2.72 32.16 -15.81
N ASP A 98 4.02 32.36 -15.58
CA ASP A 98 4.91 33.31 -16.26
C ASP A 98 5.77 32.62 -17.33
N GLY A 99 5.38 31.39 -17.74
CA GLY A 99 6.17 30.52 -18.60
C GLY A 99 6.48 31.11 -19.96
N ASP A 100 5.48 31.74 -20.62
CA ASP A 100 5.66 32.34 -21.93
C ASP A 100 6.77 33.45 -21.96
N THR A 101 6.88 34.20 -20.86
CA THR A 101 7.94 35.18 -20.71
C THR A 101 9.25 34.56 -20.25
N ALA A 102 9.17 33.58 -19.38
CA ALA A 102 10.31 32.94 -18.76
C ALA A 102 11.18 32.14 -19.73
N ILE A 103 10.57 31.47 -20.72
CA ILE A 103 11.31 30.70 -21.76
C ILE A 103 12.20 31.63 -22.60
N HIS A 104 11.74 32.82 -22.92
CA HIS A 104 12.53 33.83 -23.67
C HIS A 104 13.61 34.42 -22.80
N ARG A 105 13.31 34.93 -21.58
CA ARG A 105 14.26 35.50 -20.64
C ARG A 105 15.42 34.55 -20.30
N MET A 106 15.15 33.27 -20.20
CA MET A 106 16.16 32.25 -19.92
C MET A 106 17.09 32.01 -21.12
N SER A 107 16.63 32.34 -22.33
CA SER A 107 17.29 31.99 -23.59
C SER A 107 17.92 33.19 -24.31
N GLU A 108 17.45 34.42 -24.06
CA GLU A 108 17.77 35.64 -24.85
C GLU A 108 19.26 36.01 -24.89
N ASP A 109 20.03 35.64 -23.87
CA ASP A 109 21.47 35.90 -23.82
C ASP A 109 22.30 34.90 -24.62
N HIS A 110 21.72 33.81 -25.12
CA HIS A 110 22.46 32.80 -25.89
C HIS A 110 22.70 33.32 -27.33
N PRO A 111 23.94 33.17 -27.87
CA PRO A 111 24.29 33.67 -29.22
C PRO A 111 23.42 33.10 -30.33
N GLU A 112 22.87 31.91 -30.16
CA GLU A 112 22.03 31.23 -31.15
C GLU A 112 20.52 31.36 -30.83
N TYR A 113 20.14 32.32 -29.98
CA TYR A 113 18.75 32.52 -29.58
C TYR A 113 17.87 32.81 -30.80
N ASN A 114 16.77 32.06 -30.89
CA ASN A 114 15.71 32.30 -31.88
C ASN A 114 14.35 32.10 -31.20
N ALA A 115 13.51 33.13 -31.22
CA ALA A 115 12.23 33.10 -30.51
C ALA A 115 11.33 31.95 -30.96
N ASN A 116 11.18 31.73 -32.31
CA ASN A 116 10.32 30.68 -32.85
C ASN A 116 10.83 29.28 -32.49
N GLU A 117 12.14 29.07 -32.50
CA GLU A 117 12.74 27.80 -32.11
C GLU A 117 12.60 27.52 -30.62
N THR A 118 12.76 28.53 -29.79
CA THR A 118 12.56 28.47 -28.34
C THR A 118 11.12 28.07 -28.02
N GLU A 119 10.15 28.73 -28.64
CA GLU A 119 8.75 28.36 -28.49
C GLU A 119 8.44 26.93 -28.99
N LYS A 120 8.98 26.52 -30.15
CA LYS A 120 8.80 25.16 -30.65
C LYS A 120 9.32 24.11 -29.68
N LYS A 121 10.54 24.29 -29.18
CA LYS A 121 11.13 23.37 -28.20
C LYS A 121 10.42 23.37 -26.85
N ALA A 122 9.90 24.52 -26.41
CA ALA A 122 9.05 24.61 -25.24
C ALA A 122 7.70 23.87 -25.42
N ARG A 123 7.10 23.97 -26.63
CA ARG A 123 5.90 23.15 -26.98
C ARG A 123 6.19 21.67 -26.93
N ASP A 124 7.31 21.22 -27.50
CA ASP A 124 7.72 19.81 -27.44
C ASP A 124 7.86 19.33 -25.98
N CYS A 125 8.35 20.20 -25.08
CA CYS A 125 8.41 19.91 -23.65
C CYS A 125 7.03 19.81 -22.98
N LEU A 126 6.01 20.56 -23.46
CA LEU A 126 4.64 20.45 -22.96
C LEU A 126 3.95 19.14 -23.37
N GLN A 127 4.23 18.65 -24.60
CA GLN A 127 3.69 17.37 -25.07
C GLN A 127 4.22 16.18 -24.28
N ALA A 128 5.41 16.29 -23.68
CA ALA A 128 5.86 15.37 -22.64
C ALA A 128 5.05 15.63 -21.36
N ASN A 129 4.29 14.65 -20.88
CA ASN A 129 3.36 14.78 -19.75
C ASN A 129 3.96 15.28 -18.43
N TRP A 130 5.29 15.50 -18.33
CA TRP A 130 6.00 15.82 -17.08
C TRP A 130 7.10 16.87 -17.30
N ALA A 131 7.31 17.77 -16.32
CA ALA A 131 8.54 18.54 -16.22
C ALA A 131 9.73 17.60 -15.97
N TYR A 132 10.94 17.96 -16.40
CA TYR A 132 12.12 17.19 -16.09
C TYR A 132 12.27 17.01 -14.57
N SER A 133 12.52 15.76 -14.17
CA SER A 133 12.76 15.44 -12.77
C SER A 133 14.13 15.88 -12.31
N CYS A 134 14.34 16.03 -11.00
CA CYS A 134 15.66 16.32 -10.42
C CYS A 134 16.72 15.29 -10.85
N ASN A 135 16.34 14.01 -11.02
CA ASN A 135 17.28 13.00 -11.52
C ASN A 135 17.68 13.27 -12.97
N ARG A 136 16.73 13.67 -13.82
CA ARG A 136 17.03 14.00 -15.22
C ARG A 136 17.97 15.21 -15.34
N PHE A 137 17.83 16.21 -14.48
CA PHE A 137 18.78 17.32 -14.43
C PHE A 137 20.20 16.88 -14.03
N GLU A 138 20.30 15.93 -13.09
CA GLU A 138 21.59 15.37 -12.68
C GLU A 138 22.23 14.51 -13.78
N ASP A 139 21.42 13.82 -14.59
CA ASP A 139 21.88 13.06 -15.76
C ASP A 139 22.46 13.98 -16.83
N GLU A 140 21.85 15.15 -17.07
CA GLU A 140 22.30 16.12 -18.07
C GLU A 140 23.49 16.99 -17.59
N ASN A 141 23.60 17.25 -16.29
CA ASN A 141 24.73 17.96 -15.68
C ASN A 141 25.15 17.26 -14.37
N PRO A 142 25.97 16.19 -14.47
CA PRO A 142 26.38 15.39 -13.31
C PRO A 142 27.14 16.20 -12.27
N GLY A 143 26.76 16.04 -11.01
CA GLY A 143 27.31 16.76 -9.87
C GLY A 143 26.69 18.13 -9.61
N GLY A 144 25.88 18.68 -10.52
CA GLY A 144 25.23 19.97 -10.35
C GLY A 144 24.17 20.00 -9.24
N CYS A 145 23.67 18.85 -8.79
CA CYS A 145 22.80 18.75 -7.63
C CYS A 145 23.54 18.55 -6.30
N SER A 146 24.89 18.60 -6.30
CA SER A 146 25.68 18.53 -5.07
C SER A 146 25.40 19.76 -4.20
N GLY A 147 25.05 19.57 -2.93
CA GLY A 147 24.68 20.64 -2.01
C GLY A 147 23.34 21.33 -2.31
N CYS A 148 22.53 20.85 -3.24
CA CYS A 148 21.21 21.41 -3.50
C CYS A 148 20.27 21.18 -2.29
N PRO A 149 19.65 22.24 -1.71
CA PRO A 149 18.80 22.13 -0.52
C PRO A 149 17.52 21.29 -0.75
N TRP A 150 17.15 21.07 -2.01
CA TRP A 150 15.95 20.37 -2.44
C TRP A 150 16.20 18.93 -2.96
N ARG A 151 17.46 18.49 -3.01
CA ARG A 151 17.80 17.14 -3.48
C ARG A 151 17.09 16.07 -2.64
N GLY A 152 16.33 15.18 -3.31
CA GLY A 152 15.54 14.12 -2.66
C GLY A 152 14.28 14.59 -1.94
N LYS A 153 13.96 15.90 -1.93
CA LYS A 153 12.77 16.45 -1.26
C LYS A 153 11.64 16.79 -2.23
N ILE A 154 11.95 17.02 -3.50
CA ILE A 154 10.99 17.34 -4.55
C ILE A 154 11.29 16.51 -5.79
N PRO A 155 10.26 16.13 -6.57
CA PRO A 155 10.47 15.37 -7.81
C PRO A 155 11.00 16.21 -8.96
N SER A 156 10.69 17.54 -8.99
CA SER A 156 11.09 18.48 -10.05
C SER A 156 11.26 19.89 -9.46
N PRO A 157 12.16 20.72 -10.01
CA PRO A 157 12.33 22.12 -9.63
C PRO A 157 11.06 22.98 -9.71
N THR A 158 10.06 22.57 -10.49
CA THR A 158 8.74 23.23 -10.59
C THR A 158 8.09 23.45 -9.22
N HIS A 159 8.28 22.51 -8.28
CA HIS A 159 7.70 22.59 -6.94
C HIS A 159 8.21 23.75 -6.08
N ILE A 160 9.37 24.32 -6.39
CA ILE A 160 9.92 25.49 -5.70
C ILE A 160 9.07 26.74 -6.01
N GLY A 161 8.48 26.79 -7.22
CA GLY A 161 7.63 27.90 -7.67
C GLY A 161 6.21 27.93 -7.09
N LYS A 162 5.83 26.95 -6.28
CA LYS A 162 4.47 26.84 -5.73
C LYS A 162 4.08 28.08 -4.91
N GLN A 163 2.96 28.71 -5.27
CA GLN A 163 2.39 29.88 -4.56
C GLN A 163 0.86 29.80 -4.54
N LEU A 164 0.25 30.46 -3.56
CA LEU A 164 -1.21 30.60 -3.51
C LEU A 164 -1.69 31.49 -4.66
N ARG A 165 -2.75 31.08 -5.33
CA ARG A 165 -3.39 31.83 -6.40
C ARG A 165 -3.98 33.12 -5.83
N ILE A 166 -3.45 34.26 -6.19
CA ILE A 166 -3.99 35.58 -5.84
C ILE A 166 -5.03 35.91 -6.91
N ALA A 167 -6.33 35.99 -6.52
CA ALA A 167 -7.36 36.45 -7.41
C ALA A 167 -7.04 37.88 -7.90
N LYS A 168 -6.88 38.09 -9.21
CA LYS A 168 -6.74 39.43 -9.78
C LYS A 168 -8.02 40.24 -9.56
N PRO A 169 -7.99 41.50 -9.08
CA PRO A 169 -9.16 42.33 -9.00
C PRO A 169 -9.62 42.71 -10.41
N GLY A 170 -10.77 42.18 -10.84
CA GLY A 170 -11.39 42.57 -12.11
C GLY A 170 -11.83 41.41 -13.01
N SER A 171 -12.51 40.41 -12.50
CA SER A 171 -13.41 39.57 -13.28
C SER A 171 -14.70 39.41 -12.47
N ASP A 172 -15.80 39.87 -13.04
CA ASP A 172 -17.13 39.81 -12.49
C ASP A 172 -17.52 38.36 -12.20
N ASP A 173 -17.55 38.02 -10.95
CA ASP A 173 -18.41 37.01 -10.37
C ASP A 173 -18.75 37.44 -8.94
N ALA A 174 -19.66 38.44 -8.92
CA ALA A 174 -20.29 38.87 -7.72
C ALA A 174 -21.53 38.03 -7.47
N SER A 175 -21.40 37.09 -6.56
CA SER A 175 -22.55 36.68 -5.74
C SER A 175 -22.04 35.78 -4.61
N VAL A 176 -21.78 36.32 -3.49
CA VAL A 176 -22.36 36.09 -2.17
C VAL A 176 -21.78 37.12 -1.21
N SER A 177 -22.50 38.21 -1.11
CA SER A 177 -22.40 39.16 0.00
C SER A 177 -23.02 38.54 1.24
N GLY A 178 -22.32 38.51 2.30
CA GLY A 178 -22.39 39.17 3.53
C GLY A 178 -23.77 39.35 4.19
N LEU A 179 -23.89 38.76 5.37
CA LEU A 179 -24.77 39.30 6.42
C LEU A 179 -23.96 39.26 7.72
N SER A 180 -23.38 40.42 7.98
CA SER A 180 -23.19 40.94 9.34
C SER A 180 -24.48 41.59 9.77
N GLY A 181 -24.93 41.35 10.99
CA GLY A 181 -26.06 42.05 11.57
C GLY A 181 -26.18 41.68 13.02
N ASP A 182 -25.75 42.64 13.83
CA ASP A 182 -25.90 42.70 15.29
C ASP A 182 -27.36 42.65 15.71
N ALA A 183 -27.61 42.11 16.88
CA ALA A 183 -28.17 42.76 18.05
C ALA A 183 -29.03 41.84 18.93
N GLU A 184 -28.56 41.77 20.14
CA GLU A 184 -29.27 41.93 21.40
C GLU A 184 -30.60 41.21 21.74
N GLY A 185 -30.49 40.45 22.80
CA GLY A 185 -31.36 40.62 23.96
C GLY A 185 -32.51 39.63 24.13
N GLY A 186 -32.50 38.91 25.23
CA GLY A 186 -33.73 38.42 25.80
C GLY A 186 -33.70 37.01 26.39
N ASP A 187 -33.32 36.99 27.58
CA ASP A 187 -33.54 36.13 28.75
C ASP A 187 -34.80 35.21 28.77
N ASN A 188 -34.57 34.07 29.45
CA ASN A 188 -35.51 33.25 30.24
C ASN A 188 -36.01 31.93 29.64
N GLY A 189 -35.69 30.90 30.42
CA GLY A 189 -36.57 29.76 30.59
C GLY A 189 -35.94 28.38 30.48
N ALA A 190 -35.36 27.93 31.58
CA ALA A 190 -34.99 26.54 31.81
C ALA A 190 -36.18 25.60 31.61
N THR A 191 -36.00 24.54 30.84
CA THR A 191 -36.60 23.24 31.12
C THR A 191 -35.75 22.14 30.56
N GLN A 192 -35.17 21.36 31.45
CA GLN A 192 -34.57 20.07 31.17
C GLN A 192 -35.60 19.12 30.55
N ASN A 193 -35.31 18.58 29.39
CA ASN A 193 -35.80 17.25 29.00
C ASN A 193 -34.71 16.48 28.33
N GLN A 194 -34.26 15.46 29.04
CA GLN A 194 -33.53 14.33 28.48
C GLN A 194 -34.42 13.67 27.43
N GLU A 195 -34.05 13.76 26.16
CA GLU A 195 -34.55 12.86 25.14
C GLU A 195 -33.39 12.15 24.50
N ASN A 196 -33.37 10.84 24.78
CA ASN A 196 -32.58 9.82 24.11
C ASN A 196 -32.53 10.04 22.60
N GLY A 197 -31.33 9.92 22.02
CA GLY A 197 -31.10 10.00 20.59
C GLY A 197 -31.84 8.91 19.81
N ALA A 198 -33.09 9.17 19.52
CA ALA A 198 -33.85 8.43 18.52
C ALA A 198 -33.50 9.00 17.15
N ILE A 199 -32.73 8.23 16.35
CA ILE A 199 -32.50 8.49 14.93
C ILE A 199 -33.85 8.72 14.28
N SER A 200 -34.07 9.94 13.78
CA SER A 200 -35.30 10.36 13.11
C SER A 200 -35.59 9.42 11.93
N SER A 201 -36.55 8.55 12.08
CA SER A 201 -37.04 7.58 11.08
C SER A 201 -37.95 8.21 10.03
N LYS A 202 -37.79 9.50 9.73
CA LYS A 202 -38.68 10.20 8.80
C LYS A 202 -38.07 10.23 7.41
N PHE A 203 -38.91 9.90 6.42
CA PHE A 203 -38.63 10.11 5.01
C PHE A 203 -38.12 11.54 4.76
N PRO A 204 -37.05 11.74 3.95
CA PRO A 204 -36.54 13.08 3.68
C PRO A 204 -37.66 13.97 3.16
N LYS A 205 -37.83 15.17 3.77
CA LYS A 205 -38.93 16.09 3.41
C LYS A 205 -38.91 16.48 1.93
N GLU A 206 -37.76 16.54 1.33
CA GLU A 206 -37.50 16.82 -0.08
C GLU A 206 -38.11 15.78 -1.05
N TYR A 207 -38.39 14.56 -0.59
CA TYR A 207 -38.97 13.50 -1.42
C TYR A 207 -40.41 13.12 -1.03
N LEU A 208 -41.08 13.95 -0.27
CA LEU A 208 -42.50 13.73 0.02
C LEU A 208 -43.38 13.70 -1.24
N SER A 209 -42.95 14.40 -2.29
CA SER A 209 -43.45 14.26 -3.66
C SER A 209 -42.28 14.02 -4.59
N PHE A 210 -42.44 13.14 -5.60
CA PHE A 210 -41.41 12.97 -6.61
C PHE A 210 -41.27 14.24 -7.48
N PRO A 211 -40.06 14.61 -7.89
CA PRO A 211 -39.84 15.66 -8.87
C PRO A 211 -40.60 15.39 -10.18
N ASP A 212 -41.09 16.42 -10.85
CA ASP A 212 -41.85 16.32 -12.10
C ASP A 212 -41.07 15.59 -13.21
N TYR A 213 -39.72 15.69 -13.18
CA TYR A 213 -38.83 14.95 -14.09
C TYR A 213 -39.03 13.43 -14.02
N LEU A 214 -39.46 12.88 -12.89
CA LEU A 214 -39.65 11.44 -12.71
C LEU A 214 -40.97 10.94 -13.33
N TYR A 215 -41.86 11.82 -13.79
CA TYR A 215 -43.05 11.35 -14.50
C TYR A 215 -42.66 10.37 -15.61
N PRO A 216 -43.30 9.23 -15.76
CA PRO A 216 -44.61 8.82 -15.24
C PRO A 216 -44.58 8.14 -13.83
N PHE A 217 -43.49 8.22 -13.08
CA PHE A 217 -43.45 7.68 -11.72
C PHE A 217 -43.96 8.70 -10.72
N ILE A 218 -44.85 8.27 -9.84
CA ILE A 218 -45.48 9.13 -8.83
C ILE A 218 -45.42 8.46 -7.45
N ARG A 219 -45.43 9.29 -6.42
CA ARG A 219 -45.54 8.87 -5.02
C ARG A 219 -46.84 9.44 -4.43
N PRO A 220 -47.88 8.63 -4.15
CA PRO A 220 -49.09 9.07 -3.51
C PRO A 220 -48.83 9.42 -2.03
N ALA A 221 -49.76 10.11 -1.41
CA ALA A 221 -49.70 10.53 0.00
C ALA A 221 -49.49 9.37 1.00
N GLY A 222 -49.94 8.16 0.66
CA GLY A 222 -49.75 6.95 1.45
C GLY A 222 -48.36 6.30 1.30
N GLY A 223 -47.50 6.85 0.45
CA GLY A 223 -46.16 6.26 0.16
C GLY A 223 -46.19 5.22 -0.95
N GLY A 224 -45.01 4.67 -1.21
CA GLY A 224 -44.80 3.69 -2.30
C GLY A 224 -44.47 4.31 -3.65
N VAL A 225 -44.15 3.45 -4.61
CA VAL A 225 -43.81 3.85 -5.99
C VAL A 225 -44.90 3.37 -6.94
N TYR A 226 -45.47 4.28 -7.70
CA TYR A 226 -46.52 4.01 -8.69
C TYR A 226 -46.09 4.49 -10.05
N TYR A 227 -46.55 3.78 -11.08
CA TYR A 227 -46.37 4.14 -12.48
C TYR A 227 -47.74 4.61 -13.06
N GLN A 228 -47.74 5.79 -13.68
CA GLN A 228 -48.92 6.31 -14.39
C GLN A 228 -48.86 5.93 -15.85
N PRO A 229 -49.68 4.98 -16.34
CA PRO A 229 -49.71 4.64 -17.76
C PRO A 229 -50.17 5.81 -18.62
N ALA A 230 -49.71 5.85 -19.85
CA ALA A 230 -50.21 6.81 -20.83
C ALA A 230 -51.71 6.67 -21.03
N PRO A 231 -52.46 7.76 -21.30
CA PRO A 231 -53.87 7.70 -21.60
C PRO A 231 -54.12 6.87 -22.86
N GLU A 232 -55.19 6.09 -22.85
CA GLU A 232 -55.68 5.34 -24.02
C GLU A 232 -56.62 6.19 -24.82
N HIS A 233 -56.33 6.36 -26.13
CA HIS A 233 -57.18 7.12 -27.01
C HIS A 233 -58.24 6.20 -27.65
N LYS A 234 -59.52 6.53 -27.46
CA LYS A 234 -60.60 5.87 -28.16
C LYS A 234 -60.64 6.29 -29.64
N LYS A 235 -61.38 5.51 -30.47
CA LYS A 235 -61.57 5.84 -31.90
C LYS A 235 -62.21 7.19 -32.16
N ASP A 236 -62.92 7.77 -31.16
CA ASP A 236 -63.55 9.07 -31.20
C ASP A 236 -62.60 10.24 -30.76
N GLY A 237 -61.29 9.92 -30.46
CA GLY A 237 -60.31 10.91 -30.03
C GLY A 237 -60.33 11.20 -28.51
N THR A 238 -61.25 10.62 -27.73
CA THR A 238 -61.36 10.83 -26.28
C THR A 238 -60.22 10.10 -25.56
N ALA A 239 -59.42 10.82 -24.76
CA ALA A 239 -58.37 10.21 -23.96
C ALA A 239 -58.95 9.68 -22.62
N ILE A 240 -58.75 8.41 -22.35
CA ILE A 240 -59.09 7.80 -21.05
C ILE A 240 -57.80 7.62 -20.23
N GLN A 241 -57.74 8.29 -19.12
CA GLN A 241 -56.66 8.12 -18.14
C GLN A 241 -56.77 6.75 -17.45
N LYS A 242 -55.72 5.90 -17.54
CA LYS A 242 -55.65 4.65 -16.80
C LYS A 242 -55.26 4.89 -15.35
N ALA A 243 -55.74 4.04 -14.47
CA ALA A 243 -55.37 4.10 -13.06
C ALA A 243 -53.83 3.83 -12.85
N PRO A 244 -53.22 4.49 -11.91
CA PRO A 244 -51.82 4.25 -11.59
C PRO A 244 -51.58 2.79 -11.14
N VAL A 245 -50.48 2.21 -11.57
CA VAL A 245 -50.08 0.84 -11.24
C VAL A 245 -49.06 0.89 -10.10
N GLN A 246 -49.34 0.20 -9.00
CA GLN A 246 -48.38 0.10 -7.89
C GLN A 246 -47.18 -0.78 -8.29
N ILE A 247 -45.98 -0.21 -8.23
CA ILE A 247 -44.71 -0.91 -8.50
C ILE A 247 -44.10 -1.43 -7.20
N LEU A 248 -44.04 -0.57 -6.19
CA LEU A 248 -43.57 -0.89 -4.83
C LEU A 248 -44.60 -0.40 -3.81
N ALA A 249 -44.84 -1.23 -2.80
CA ALA A 249 -45.73 -0.85 -1.68
C ALA A 249 -45.10 0.16 -0.72
N HIS A 250 -43.79 0.19 -0.67
CA HIS A 250 -43.01 1.02 0.27
C HIS A 250 -42.15 2.03 -0.46
N ASP A 251 -41.78 3.08 0.24
CA ASP A 251 -40.91 4.13 -0.30
C ASP A 251 -39.49 3.59 -0.55
N PHE A 252 -39.01 3.84 -1.75
CA PHE A 252 -37.70 3.42 -2.21
C PHE A 252 -37.09 4.49 -3.10
N VAL A 253 -36.08 5.19 -2.59
CA VAL A 253 -35.48 6.34 -3.27
C VAL A 253 -33.95 6.31 -3.21
N PRO A 254 -33.27 6.77 -4.24
CA PRO A 254 -31.83 7.04 -4.18
C PRO A 254 -31.61 8.36 -3.44
N ILE A 255 -30.55 8.39 -2.61
CA ILE A 255 -30.16 9.57 -1.84
C ILE A 255 -29.02 10.31 -2.53
N LYS A 256 -28.05 9.54 -3.07
CA LYS A 256 -26.81 10.06 -3.64
C LYS A 256 -26.38 9.25 -4.84
N ARG A 257 -25.63 9.92 -5.73
CA ARG A 257 -24.80 9.26 -6.74
C ARG A 257 -23.44 9.01 -6.18
N LEU A 258 -22.92 7.81 -6.44
CA LEU A 258 -21.59 7.38 -6.00
C LEU A 258 -20.80 6.95 -7.23
N TYR A 259 -19.48 7.12 -7.15
CA TYR A 259 -18.55 6.66 -8.18
C TYR A 259 -17.35 5.98 -7.53
N SER A 260 -16.87 4.90 -8.12
CA SER A 260 -15.56 4.36 -7.87
C SER A 260 -14.88 3.93 -9.16
N GLN A 261 -13.57 3.98 -9.19
CA GLN A 261 -12.81 3.56 -10.38
C GLN A 261 -12.98 2.06 -10.70
N GLN A 262 -13.33 1.23 -9.72
CA GLN A 262 -13.49 -0.22 -9.89
C GLN A 262 -14.92 -0.64 -10.18
N ASP A 263 -15.87 -0.07 -9.46
CA ASP A 263 -17.29 -0.46 -9.55
C ASP A 263 -18.07 0.41 -10.54
N GLY A 264 -17.47 1.53 -10.97
CA GLY A 264 -18.14 2.54 -11.76
C GLY A 264 -19.19 3.32 -10.97
N GLU A 265 -20.20 3.83 -11.64
CA GLU A 265 -21.32 4.55 -11.03
C GLU A 265 -22.25 3.63 -10.24
N ALA A 266 -22.76 4.13 -9.11
CA ALA A 266 -23.72 3.47 -8.25
C ALA A 266 -24.71 4.47 -7.65
N LEU A 267 -25.85 3.99 -7.20
CA LEU A 267 -26.84 4.75 -6.44
C LEU A 267 -26.84 4.29 -4.98
N HIS A 268 -26.77 5.23 -4.04
CA HIS A 268 -27.02 4.96 -2.63
C HIS A 268 -28.52 4.98 -2.41
N MET A 269 -29.09 3.81 -2.16
CA MET A 269 -30.53 3.59 -2.06
C MET A 269 -31.00 3.53 -0.64
N ARG A 270 -32.19 4.06 -0.39
CA ARG A 270 -32.90 3.99 0.89
C ARG A 270 -34.29 3.35 0.70
N LEU A 271 -34.52 2.26 1.44
CA LEU A 271 -35.77 1.52 1.48
C LEU A 271 -36.43 1.70 2.85
N PHE A 272 -37.68 2.11 2.87
CA PHE A 272 -38.46 2.24 4.09
C PHE A 272 -39.38 1.03 4.24
N LEU A 273 -39.23 0.33 5.34
CA LEU A 273 -40.01 -0.86 5.68
C LEU A 273 -40.76 -0.63 6.99
N PRO A 274 -42.05 -1.04 7.07
CA PRO A 274 -42.87 -0.74 8.26
C PRO A 274 -42.31 -1.29 9.57
N MET A 275 -41.76 -2.51 9.55
CA MET A 275 -41.21 -3.19 10.74
C MET A 275 -39.70 -3.01 10.89
N ASP A 276 -38.96 -3.09 9.77
CA ASP A 276 -37.50 -2.99 9.76
C ASP A 276 -36.99 -1.54 9.74
N LYS A 277 -37.89 -0.57 9.75
CA LYS A 277 -37.60 0.88 9.66
C LYS A 277 -36.94 1.26 8.33
N MET A 278 -35.68 1.65 8.37
CA MET A 278 -34.95 2.12 7.21
C MET A 278 -33.78 1.17 6.89
N ARG A 279 -33.65 0.80 5.62
CA ARG A 279 -32.54 -0.01 5.12
C ARG A 279 -31.85 0.73 4.00
N GLU A 280 -30.53 0.81 4.08
CA GLU A 280 -29.69 1.45 3.07
C GLU A 280 -28.74 0.44 2.43
N PHE A 281 -28.50 0.63 1.13
CA PHE A 281 -27.54 -0.17 0.37
C PHE A 281 -27.11 0.54 -0.91
N ILE A 282 -25.98 0.13 -1.46
CA ILE A 282 -25.43 0.67 -2.70
C ILE A 282 -25.84 -0.23 -3.86
N LEU A 283 -26.48 0.34 -4.87
CA LEU A 283 -26.92 -0.34 -6.08
C LEU A 283 -26.01 0.07 -7.25
N PRO A 284 -25.13 -0.80 -7.75
CA PRO A 284 -24.29 -0.48 -8.91
C PRO A 284 -25.14 -0.29 -10.15
N MET A 285 -24.84 0.75 -10.95
CA MET A 285 -25.53 0.98 -12.22
C MET A 285 -25.39 -0.20 -13.16
N SER A 286 -24.24 -0.90 -13.16
CA SER A 286 -24.03 -2.14 -13.91
C SER A 286 -25.04 -3.26 -13.58
N ALA A 287 -25.58 -3.31 -12.37
CA ALA A 287 -26.62 -4.24 -11.99
C ALA A 287 -27.97 -3.83 -12.59
N ILE A 288 -28.30 -2.54 -12.63
CA ILE A 288 -29.57 -2.03 -13.19
C ILE A 288 -29.67 -2.39 -14.68
N TYR A 289 -28.58 -2.30 -15.44
CA TYR A 289 -28.56 -2.61 -16.88
C TYR A 289 -28.53 -4.11 -17.21
N SER A 290 -28.29 -4.99 -16.23
CA SER A 290 -28.31 -6.46 -16.40
C SER A 290 -29.55 -7.06 -15.72
N PRO A 291 -30.58 -7.55 -16.47
CA PRO A 291 -31.82 -8.07 -15.89
C PRO A 291 -31.60 -9.15 -14.84
N GLU A 292 -30.68 -10.10 -15.08
CA GLU A 292 -30.40 -11.19 -14.15
C GLU A 292 -29.71 -10.71 -12.89
N ARG A 293 -28.67 -9.85 -13.02
CA ARG A 293 -27.98 -9.27 -11.88
C ARG A 293 -28.90 -8.37 -11.07
N PHE A 294 -29.77 -7.63 -11.74
CA PHE A 294 -30.75 -6.77 -11.09
C PHE A 294 -31.72 -7.58 -10.23
N LYS A 295 -32.29 -8.65 -10.79
CA LYS A 295 -33.19 -9.54 -10.07
C LYS A 295 -32.52 -10.16 -8.85
N ASP A 296 -31.30 -10.69 -8.99
CA ASP A 296 -30.51 -11.25 -7.88
C ASP A 296 -30.24 -10.20 -6.80
N PHE A 297 -29.80 -9.02 -7.19
CA PHE A 297 -29.48 -7.93 -6.28
C PHE A 297 -30.72 -7.46 -5.48
N ILE A 298 -31.83 -7.21 -6.17
CA ILE A 298 -33.09 -6.74 -5.57
C ILE A 298 -33.63 -7.77 -4.58
N SER A 299 -33.60 -9.04 -4.94
CA SER A 299 -34.06 -10.12 -4.05
C SER A 299 -33.25 -10.21 -2.77
N LYS A 300 -31.93 -10.09 -2.86
CA LYS A 300 -31.00 -10.09 -1.71
C LYS A 300 -31.14 -8.83 -0.84
N SER A 301 -31.53 -7.70 -1.43
CA SER A 301 -31.69 -6.44 -0.72
C SER A 301 -33.07 -6.34 0.01
N GLY A 302 -33.96 -7.29 -0.19
CA GLY A 302 -35.29 -7.32 0.41
C GLY A 302 -36.29 -6.35 -0.23
N VAL A 303 -36.02 -5.91 -1.45
CA VAL A 303 -36.97 -5.10 -2.24
C VAL A 303 -37.92 -6.02 -2.97
N LEU A 304 -39.21 -5.95 -2.60
CA LEU A 304 -40.24 -6.84 -3.15
C LEU A 304 -40.98 -6.15 -4.31
N VAL A 305 -40.68 -6.58 -5.52
CA VAL A 305 -41.31 -6.12 -6.76
C VAL A 305 -42.01 -7.32 -7.43
N MET A 306 -43.24 -7.10 -7.92
CA MET A 306 -43.91 -8.15 -8.68
C MET A 306 -43.12 -8.43 -9.98
N PRO A 307 -42.92 -9.72 -10.38
CA PRO A 307 -42.10 -10.05 -11.55
C PRO A 307 -42.50 -9.33 -12.83
N LYS A 308 -43.80 -9.12 -13.05
CA LYS A 308 -44.31 -8.38 -14.22
C LYS A 308 -43.95 -6.88 -14.23
N ASN A 309 -43.53 -6.31 -13.11
CA ASN A 309 -43.23 -4.90 -12.96
C ASN A 309 -41.72 -4.62 -12.89
N LEU A 310 -40.85 -5.65 -13.02
CA LEU A 310 -39.39 -5.50 -12.86
C LEU A 310 -38.80 -4.54 -13.89
N ASP A 311 -39.24 -4.56 -15.14
CA ASP A 311 -38.72 -3.67 -16.18
C ASP A 311 -39.14 -2.22 -15.91
N ILE A 312 -40.39 -2.00 -15.52
CA ILE A 312 -40.88 -0.66 -15.14
C ILE A 312 -40.11 -0.15 -13.91
N PHE A 313 -39.77 -1.05 -12.99
CA PHE A 313 -38.98 -0.67 -11.83
C PHE A 313 -37.52 -0.33 -12.16
N ARG A 314 -36.92 -0.99 -13.16
CA ARG A 314 -35.61 -0.60 -13.69
C ARG A 314 -35.65 0.78 -14.33
N ASP A 315 -36.69 1.07 -15.12
CA ASP A 315 -36.92 2.39 -15.75
C ASP A 315 -37.05 3.50 -14.69
N TYR A 316 -37.69 3.21 -13.55
CA TYR A 316 -37.76 4.11 -12.41
C TYR A 316 -36.40 4.48 -11.89
N LEU A 317 -35.51 3.51 -11.71
CA LEU A 317 -34.14 3.71 -11.19
C LEU A 317 -33.27 4.45 -12.21
N VAL A 318 -33.42 4.15 -13.50
CA VAL A 318 -32.73 4.88 -14.57
C VAL A 318 -33.14 6.36 -14.59
N LYS A 319 -34.43 6.63 -14.45
CA LYS A 319 -34.96 8.00 -14.38
C LYS A 319 -34.42 8.77 -13.17
N TRP A 320 -34.34 8.13 -12.00
CA TRP A 320 -33.70 8.71 -10.86
C TRP A 320 -32.22 8.99 -11.09
N GLY A 321 -31.49 8.05 -11.68
CA GLY A 321 -30.10 8.25 -12.07
C GLY A 321 -29.93 9.48 -12.96
N GLN A 322 -30.75 9.61 -14.00
CA GLN A 322 -30.73 10.76 -14.89
C GLN A 322 -31.08 12.09 -14.17
N TYR A 323 -32.05 12.06 -13.25
CA TYR A 323 -32.39 13.24 -12.46
C TYR A 323 -31.23 13.68 -11.57
N LEU A 324 -30.60 12.73 -10.85
CA LEU A 324 -29.49 13.02 -9.99
C LEU A 324 -28.24 13.47 -10.76
N LEU A 325 -28.04 13.00 -12.02
CA LEU A 325 -26.97 13.49 -12.89
C LEU A 325 -27.06 15.01 -13.12
N ASN A 326 -28.28 15.56 -13.16
CA ASN A 326 -28.50 16.98 -13.42
C ASN A 326 -28.37 17.86 -12.16
N ILE A 327 -28.48 17.30 -10.95
CA ILE A 327 -28.57 18.08 -9.71
C ILE A 327 -27.46 17.78 -8.69
N GLN A 328 -26.74 16.67 -8.87
CA GLN A 328 -25.70 16.22 -7.91
C GLN A 328 -24.44 15.79 -8.62
N LYS A 329 -23.28 16.22 -8.09
CA LYS A 329 -22.00 15.58 -8.41
C LYS A 329 -21.95 14.21 -7.74
N ALA A 330 -21.36 13.20 -8.42
CA ALA A 330 -21.11 11.91 -7.79
C ALA A 330 -20.11 12.05 -6.63
N GLU A 331 -20.43 11.45 -5.50
CA GLU A 331 -19.48 11.34 -4.39
C GLU A 331 -18.58 10.12 -4.63
N ASP A 332 -17.29 10.25 -4.26
CA ASP A 332 -16.37 9.15 -4.38
C ASP A 332 -16.69 8.06 -3.34
N MET A 333 -16.79 6.83 -3.83
CA MET A 333 -17.00 5.64 -3.01
C MET A 333 -15.65 5.09 -2.56
N ARG A 334 -15.42 5.03 -1.26
CA ARG A 334 -14.13 4.59 -0.71
C ARG A 334 -13.95 3.08 -0.84
N MET A 335 -12.79 2.70 -1.41
CA MET A 335 -12.43 1.31 -1.72
C MET A 335 -11.52 0.68 -0.66
N GLN A 336 -10.92 1.51 0.20
CA GLN A 336 -9.89 1.15 1.15
C GLN A 336 -10.09 1.92 2.45
N MET A 337 -9.67 1.32 3.57
CA MET A 337 -9.60 2.00 4.88
C MET A 337 -8.26 2.72 5.04
N GLY A 338 -8.18 3.61 6.01
CA GLY A 338 -6.96 4.36 6.31
C GLY A 338 -6.87 5.67 5.56
N TRP A 339 -5.64 6.14 5.34
CA TRP A 339 -5.38 7.40 4.69
C TRP A 339 -5.81 7.43 3.24
N THR A 340 -6.45 8.52 2.83
CA THR A 340 -6.74 8.81 1.43
C THR A 340 -5.57 9.58 0.79
N HIS A 341 -5.40 9.43 -0.54
CA HIS A 341 -4.34 10.13 -1.25
C HIS A 341 -4.77 11.47 -1.84
N ASP A 342 -6.08 11.72 -1.89
CA ASP A 342 -6.62 12.92 -2.51
C ASP A 342 -7.55 13.69 -1.54
N PRO A 343 -7.18 14.88 -1.11
CA PRO A 343 -5.80 15.43 -1.11
C PRO A 343 -4.89 14.63 -0.18
N GLU A 344 -3.58 14.62 -0.45
CA GLU A 344 -2.61 13.79 0.28
C GLU A 344 -2.80 13.88 1.80
N PHE A 345 -3.17 12.74 2.42
CA PHE A 345 -3.55 12.65 3.85
C PHE A 345 -4.68 13.60 4.29
N GLY A 346 -5.50 14.06 3.36
CA GLY A 346 -6.62 14.99 3.66
C GLY A 346 -7.73 14.35 4.46
N SER A 347 -7.89 13.02 4.40
CA SER A 347 -8.86 12.29 5.21
C SER A 347 -8.39 10.88 5.57
N PHE A 348 -9.06 10.31 6.57
CA PHE A 348 -8.83 8.95 7.04
C PHE A 348 -10.16 8.20 7.13
N VAL A 349 -10.24 7.05 6.45
CA VAL A 349 -11.47 6.25 6.37
C VAL A 349 -11.43 5.11 7.38
N VAL A 350 -12.47 5.00 8.21
CA VAL A 350 -12.67 3.88 9.14
C VAL A 350 -14.15 3.48 9.17
N GLY A 351 -14.42 2.23 8.85
CA GLY A 351 -15.81 1.76 8.76
C GLY A 351 -16.60 2.47 7.67
N ASN A 352 -17.63 3.17 8.05
CA ASN A 352 -18.46 4.04 7.21
C ASN A 352 -18.25 5.52 7.50
N LYS A 353 -17.15 5.90 8.15
CA LYS A 353 -16.83 7.28 8.49
C LYS A 353 -15.54 7.71 7.83
N GLU A 354 -15.48 8.96 7.46
CA GLU A 354 -14.31 9.66 6.96
C GLU A 354 -13.97 10.80 7.91
N ILE A 355 -12.78 10.74 8.51
CA ILE A 355 -12.27 11.71 9.48
C ILE A 355 -11.38 12.69 8.72
N THR A 356 -11.69 13.98 8.83
CA THR A 356 -10.98 15.09 8.18
C THR A 356 -10.52 16.10 9.23
N PRO A 357 -9.67 17.06 8.87
CA PRO A 357 -9.34 18.19 9.77
C PRO A 357 -10.55 18.99 10.23
N SER A 358 -11.66 18.97 9.47
CA SER A 358 -12.90 19.71 9.78
C SER A 358 -13.93 18.90 10.56
N GLY A 359 -13.68 17.61 10.81
CA GLY A 359 -14.57 16.72 11.54
C GLY A 359 -14.75 15.35 10.89
N SER A 360 -15.68 14.56 11.45
CA SER A 360 -16.01 13.21 10.97
C SER A 360 -17.34 13.23 10.22
N PHE A 361 -17.36 12.61 9.04
CA PHE A 361 -18.51 12.57 8.12
C PHE A 361 -18.86 11.12 7.76
N ASP A 362 -20.13 10.88 7.42
CA ASP A 362 -20.54 9.61 6.85
C ASP A 362 -19.90 9.41 5.48
N CYS A 363 -19.31 8.26 5.28
CA CYS A 363 -18.58 7.91 4.05
C CYS A 363 -19.14 6.61 3.45
N PRO A 364 -19.71 6.66 2.23
CA PRO A 364 -20.08 5.45 1.53
C PRO A 364 -18.84 4.62 1.20
N VAL A 365 -18.91 3.33 1.51
CA VAL A 365 -17.84 2.37 1.19
C VAL A 365 -18.32 1.39 0.12
N SER A 366 -17.39 0.94 -0.71
CA SER A 366 -17.67 -0.05 -1.75
C SER A 366 -18.31 -1.32 -1.18
N PRO A 367 -19.25 -1.95 -1.88
CA PRO A 367 -19.78 -3.27 -1.50
C PRO A 367 -18.69 -4.31 -1.27
N LEU A 368 -17.55 -4.20 -1.96
CA LEU A 368 -16.40 -5.11 -1.80
C LEU A 368 -15.72 -4.98 -0.43
N THR A 369 -15.79 -3.81 0.19
CA THR A 369 -15.19 -3.54 1.51
C THR A 369 -16.19 -3.71 2.65
N LYS A 370 -17.48 -3.88 2.36
CA LYS A 370 -18.57 -3.93 3.34
C LYS A 370 -18.36 -5.01 4.41
N ASN A 371 -17.81 -6.17 4.02
CA ASN A 371 -17.57 -7.30 4.94
C ASN A 371 -16.58 -6.96 6.08
N ILE A 372 -15.74 -5.93 5.92
CA ILE A 372 -14.85 -5.49 6.97
C ILE A 372 -15.31 -4.17 7.59
N SER A 373 -15.80 -3.24 6.78
CA SER A 373 -16.22 -1.91 7.25
C SER A 373 -17.28 -1.99 8.36
N VAL A 374 -18.20 -2.96 8.28
CA VAL A 374 -19.24 -3.19 9.30
C VAL A 374 -18.68 -3.57 10.68
N HIS A 375 -17.43 -3.99 10.76
CA HIS A 375 -16.77 -4.35 12.02
C HIS A 375 -15.84 -3.25 12.55
N LEU A 376 -15.65 -2.18 11.78
CA LEU A 376 -14.83 -1.02 12.12
C LEU A 376 -15.75 0.10 12.64
N HIS A 377 -16.30 -0.09 13.82
CA HIS A 377 -17.22 0.84 14.48
C HIS A 377 -16.92 0.92 15.98
N GLU A 378 -17.43 1.95 16.62
CA GLU A 378 -17.31 2.15 18.06
C GLU A 378 -18.33 1.33 18.82
N SER A 379 -17.95 0.78 19.97
CA SER A 379 -18.83 0.09 20.90
C SER A 379 -18.35 0.21 22.33
N GLY A 380 -19.27 0.24 23.28
CA GLY A 380 -18.97 0.29 24.70
C GLY A 380 -18.62 1.67 25.21
N ASP A 381 -17.77 1.73 26.23
CA ASP A 381 -17.33 2.93 26.94
C ASP A 381 -15.84 3.17 26.74
N PHE A 382 -15.46 4.44 26.47
CA PHE A 382 -14.07 4.81 26.22
C PHE A 382 -13.21 4.76 27.49
N ASP A 383 -13.73 5.12 28.64
CA ASP A 383 -12.95 5.14 29.87
C ASP A 383 -12.67 3.72 30.35
N GLU A 384 -13.58 2.76 30.15
CA GLU A 384 -13.35 1.35 30.41
C GLU A 384 -12.33 0.77 29.39
N TRP A 385 -12.40 1.14 28.11
CA TRP A 385 -11.37 0.78 27.13
C TRP A 385 -9.99 1.31 27.53
N LYS A 386 -9.93 2.61 27.93
CA LYS A 386 -8.69 3.28 28.36
C LYS A 386 -8.11 2.66 29.63
N LYS A 387 -8.94 2.32 30.58
CA LYS A 387 -8.54 1.61 31.81
C LYS A 387 -7.92 0.25 31.46
N THR A 388 -8.53 -0.48 30.54
CA THR A 388 -8.03 -1.77 30.04
C THR A 388 -6.71 -1.60 29.31
N ALA A 389 -6.58 -0.60 28.43
CA ALA A 389 -5.33 -0.28 27.74
C ALA A 389 -4.19 0.07 28.71
N ASN A 390 -4.51 0.86 29.75
CA ASN A 390 -3.53 1.28 30.76
C ASN A 390 -3.11 0.16 31.71
N ALA A 391 -3.88 -0.93 31.83
CA ALA A 391 -3.45 -2.12 32.58
C ALA A 391 -2.21 -2.77 31.97
N LEU A 392 -1.96 -2.56 30.68
CA LEU A 392 -0.72 -3.02 29.99
C LEU A 392 0.52 -2.20 30.42
N ASN A 393 0.38 -1.17 31.23
CA ASN A 393 1.50 -0.42 31.80
C ASN A 393 2.14 -1.09 33.01
N GLU A 394 1.60 -2.19 33.54
CA GLU A 394 2.22 -2.94 34.61
C GLU A 394 3.56 -3.56 34.14
N PRO A 395 4.61 -3.58 35.00
CA PRO A 395 5.87 -4.23 34.66
C PRO A 395 5.70 -5.71 34.28
N GLY A 396 6.35 -6.13 33.18
CA GLY A 396 6.23 -7.46 32.60
C GLY A 396 5.26 -7.55 31.43
N PHE A 397 4.43 -6.51 31.19
CA PHE A 397 3.50 -6.46 30.06
C PHE A 397 4.03 -5.67 28.86
N GLU A 398 5.30 -5.29 28.85
CA GLU A 398 5.89 -4.46 27.79
C GLU A 398 5.73 -5.08 26.40
N LEU A 399 5.94 -6.40 26.27
CA LEU A 399 5.73 -7.10 24.99
C LEU A 399 4.22 -7.21 24.63
N HIS A 400 3.33 -7.26 25.61
CA HIS A 400 1.90 -7.26 25.38
C HIS A 400 1.42 -5.87 24.94
N ALA A 401 1.96 -4.80 25.54
CA ALA A 401 1.66 -3.42 25.17
C ALA A 401 2.05 -3.09 23.73
N LEU A 402 3.07 -3.75 23.18
CA LEU A 402 3.47 -3.56 21.79
C LEU A 402 2.33 -3.89 20.80
N GLY A 403 1.46 -4.86 21.11
CA GLY A 403 0.28 -5.16 20.30
C GLY A 403 -0.71 -3.98 20.23
N LEU A 404 -0.93 -3.29 21.35
CA LEU A 404 -1.73 -2.06 21.38
C LEU A 404 -1.07 -0.95 20.56
N LEU A 405 0.26 -0.78 20.70
CA LEU A 405 1.02 0.19 19.90
C LEU A 405 0.99 -0.13 18.41
N MET A 406 0.86 -1.39 17.98
CA MET A 406 0.64 -1.75 16.58
C MET A 406 -0.66 -1.17 16.03
N GLY A 407 -1.74 -1.19 16.82
CA GLY A 407 -3.02 -0.62 16.42
C GLY A 407 -2.90 0.87 16.09
N PHE A 408 -2.25 1.64 16.96
CA PHE A 408 -1.99 3.07 16.74
C PHE A 408 -0.90 3.32 15.68
N GLY A 409 0.14 2.49 15.63
CA GLY A 409 1.27 2.66 14.74
C GLY A 409 0.97 2.35 13.28
N SER A 410 -0.03 1.49 13.01
CA SER A 410 -0.35 1.08 11.64
C SER A 410 -0.65 2.27 10.71
N PRO A 411 -1.45 3.29 11.09
CA PRO A 411 -1.61 4.51 10.31
C PRO A 411 -0.31 5.27 10.05
N LEU A 412 0.63 5.29 11.02
CA LEU A 412 1.86 6.07 10.91
C LEU A 412 2.96 5.37 10.11
N LEU A 413 2.82 4.09 9.83
CA LEU A 413 3.79 3.33 9.02
C LEU A 413 4.06 3.99 7.66
N ARG A 414 3.07 4.68 7.11
CA ARG A 414 3.15 5.40 5.84
C ARG A 414 4.16 6.55 5.85
N PHE A 415 4.53 7.05 7.01
CA PHE A 415 5.54 8.09 7.20
C PHE A 415 6.95 7.55 7.43
N THR A 416 7.16 6.24 7.21
CA THR A 416 8.43 5.54 7.37
C THR A 416 8.92 4.98 6.03
N PRO A 417 10.21 4.62 5.91
CA PRO A 417 10.72 3.93 4.73
C PRO A 417 10.16 2.51 4.53
N ALA A 418 9.52 1.92 5.57
CA ALA A 418 8.98 0.57 5.51
C ALA A 418 7.55 0.57 4.94
N THR A 419 7.26 -0.38 4.06
CA THR A 419 5.91 -0.58 3.50
C THR A 419 5.07 -1.54 4.34
N GLY A 420 5.66 -2.22 5.33
CA GLY A 420 4.98 -3.14 6.23
C GLY A 420 5.95 -3.81 7.18
N LEU A 421 5.41 -4.45 8.21
CA LEU A 421 6.14 -5.33 9.11
C LEU A 421 5.21 -6.43 9.57
N VAL A 422 5.71 -7.66 9.64
CA VAL A 422 5.03 -8.79 10.26
C VAL A 422 5.63 -9.02 11.64
N ILE A 423 4.81 -8.96 12.69
CA ILE A 423 5.20 -9.34 14.04
C ILE A 423 4.52 -10.65 14.39
N SER A 424 5.31 -11.67 14.66
CA SER A 424 4.83 -13.00 15.06
C SER A 424 4.99 -13.22 16.56
N TYR A 425 3.87 -13.32 17.26
CA TYR A 425 3.87 -13.73 18.65
C TYR A 425 3.83 -15.25 18.73
N CYS A 426 4.94 -15.84 19.12
CA CYS A 426 5.07 -17.29 19.30
C CYS A 426 5.11 -17.70 20.77
N GLY A 427 4.98 -19.00 21.02
CA GLY A 427 5.05 -19.59 22.35
C GLY A 427 3.86 -20.43 22.73
N LYS A 428 3.94 -21.15 23.86
CA LYS A 428 2.92 -22.07 24.34
C LYS A 428 1.56 -21.35 24.59
N SER A 429 0.49 -22.12 24.59
CA SER A 429 -0.86 -21.61 24.90
C SER A 429 -0.91 -20.99 26.31
N GLY A 430 -1.74 -19.96 26.49
CA GLY A 430 -1.94 -19.29 27.77
C GLY A 430 -0.97 -18.13 28.04
N ALA A 431 -0.16 -17.69 27.08
CA ALA A 431 0.73 -16.52 27.22
C ALA A 431 0.08 -15.17 26.84
N GLY A 432 -1.20 -15.14 26.49
CA GLY A 432 -1.92 -13.90 26.13
C GLY A 432 -1.78 -13.48 24.67
N LYS A 433 -1.26 -14.29 23.75
CA LYS A 433 -1.04 -13.95 22.32
C LYS A 433 -2.27 -13.37 21.62
N THR A 434 -3.41 -14.05 21.71
CA THR A 434 -4.68 -13.57 21.13
C THR A 434 -5.15 -12.28 21.80
N GLY A 435 -4.91 -12.12 23.11
CA GLY A 435 -5.20 -10.89 23.84
C GLY A 435 -4.39 -9.69 23.32
N VAL A 436 -3.11 -9.88 23.03
CA VAL A 436 -2.25 -8.87 22.38
C VAL A 436 -2.84 -8.42 21.05
N MET A 437 -3.32 -9.37 20.23
CA MET A 437 -3.99 -9.07 18.96
C MET A 437 -5.29 -8.28 19.18
N HIS A 438 -6.10 -8.68 20.16
CA HIS A 438 -7.34 -7.99 20.48
C HIS A 438 -7.08 -6.54 20.94
N ALA A 439 -6.06 -6.31 21.74
CA ALA A 439 -5.65 -4.95 22.15
C ALA A 439 -5.38 -4.06 20.93
N GLY A 440 -4.59 -4.52 19.97
CA GLY A 440 -4.28 -3.75 18.76
C GLY A 440 -5.50 -3.52 17.86
N LEU A 441 -6.27 -4.57 17.56
CA LEU A 441 -7.46 -4.48 16.70
C LEU A 441 -8.58 -3.64 17.33
N SER A 442 -8.68 -3.60 18.68
CA SER A 442 -9.70 -2.83 19.42
C SER A 442 -9.58 -1.32 19.22
N VAL A 443 -8.43 -0.83 18.75
CA VAL A 443 -8.20 0.61 18.50
C VAL A 443 -9.20 1.16 17.48
N PHE A 444 -9.47 0.41 16.40
CA PHE A 444 -10.33 0.85 15.28
C PHE A 444 -11.64 0.07 15.13
N GLY A 445 -11.90 -0.97 15.90
CA GLY A 445 -13.18 -1.70 15.79
C GLY A 445 -13.21 -3.01 16.58
N ASN A 446 -14.16 -3.87 16.26
CA ASN A 446 -14.37 -5.15 16.94
C ASN A 446 -13.22 -6.13 16.70
N PRO A 447 -12.39 -6.48 17.72
CA PRO A 447 -11.21 -7.29 17.52
C PRO A 447 -11.56 -8.73 17.10
N GLU A 448 -12.62 -9.31 17.68
CA GLU A 448 -13.04 -10.69 17.39
C GLU A 448 -13.52 -10.86 15.94
N LYS A 449 -14.16 -9.84 15.36
CA LYS A 449 -14.68 -9.87 13.99
C LYS A 449 -13.65 -9.45 12.94
N GLN A 450 -12.64 -8.68 13.34
CA GLN A 450 -11.56 -8.26 12.45
C GLN A 450 -10.49 -9.35 12.27
N LYS A 451 -10.17 -10.11 13.33
CA LYS A 451 -9.17 -11.16 13.27
C LYS A 451 -9.52 -12.25 12.26
N ILE A 452 -8.53 -12.78 11.60
CA ILE A 452 -8.65 -13.90 10.67
C ILE A 452 -8.13 -15.15 11.35
N VAL A 453 -8.95 -16.20 11.40
CA VAL A 453 -8.55 -17.52 11.90
C VAL A 453 -8.23 -18.40 10.70
N THR A 454 -6.99 -18.85 10.56
CA THR A 454 -6.53 -19.55 9.37
C THR A 454 -7.13 -20.92 9.17
N GLU A 455 -7.52 -21.59 10.24
CA GLU A 455 -8.16 -22.92 10.22
C GLU A 455 -9.56 -22.92 9.59
N LYS A 456 -10.23 -21.77 9.53
CA LYS A 456 -11.57 -21.62 8.96
C LYS A 456 -11.61 -21.41 7.44
N GLY A 457 -10.58 -21.86 6.71
CA GLY A 457 -10.62 -21.89 5.24
C GLY A 457 -10.25 -20.59 4.54
N ALA A 458 -9.53 -19.66 5.20
CA ALA A 458 -9.01 -18.48 4.56
C ALA A 458 -8.04 -18.83 3.41
N THR A 459 -8.31 -18.36 2.19
CA THR A 459 -7.40 -18.52 1.06
C THR A 459 -6.28 -17.48 1.13
N GLN A 460 -5.15 -17.73 0.45
CA GLN A 460 -4.03 -16.79 0.39
C GLN A 460 -4.45 -15.46 -0.25
N GLU A 461 -5.16 -15.56 -1.36
CA GLU A 461 -5.72 -14.39 -2.07
C GLU A 461 -6.68 -13.58 -1.19
N GLY A 462 -7.49 -14.28 -0.37
CA GLY A 462 -8.39 -13.62 0.59
C GLY A 462 -7.64 -12.84 1.67
N LEU A 463 -6.50 -13.36 2.16
CA LEU A 463 -5.64 -12.66 3.12
C LEU A 463 -5.05 -11.38 2.49
N PHE A 464 -4.55 -11.46 1.27
CA PHE A 464 -3.99 -10.31 0.56
C PHE A 464 -5.06 -9.27 0.20
N GLN A 465 -6.26 -9.72 -0.20
CA GLN A 465 -7.39 -8.80 -0.43
C GLN A 465 -7.79 -8.10 0.87
N ARG A 466 -7.79 -8.79 2.00
CA ARG A 466 -8.06 -8.18 3.31
C ARG A 466 -7.02 -7.14 3.68
N ALA A 467 -5.72 -7.43 3.51
CA ALA A 467 -4.63 -6.50 3.73
C ALA A 467 -4.78 -5.24 2.87
N SER A 468 -5.07 -5.42 1.58
CA SER A 468 -5.30 -4.30 0.65
C SER A 468 -6.50 -3.44 1.07
N THR A 469 -7.60 -4.05 1.52
CA THR A 469 -8.79 -3.33 1.98
C THR A 469 -8.54 -2.55 3.26
N LEU A 470 -7.73 -3.08 4.19
CA LEU A 470 -7.37 -2.41 5.45
C LEU A 470 -6.47 -1.18 5.22
N GLY A 471 -5.69 -1.17 4.16
CA GLY A 471 -4.88 -0.02 3.74
C GLY A 471 -3.83 0.41 4.75
N SER A 472 -4.22 1.19 5.75
CA SER A 472 -3.34 1.69 6.82
C SER A 472 -3.74 1.17 8.21
N LEU A 473 -4.68 0.22 8.30
CA LEU A 473 -5.10 -0.39 9.56
C LEU A 473 -4.36 -1.71 9.80
N MET A 474 -4.24 -2.10 11.06
CA MET A 474 -3.58 -3.35 11.46
C MET A 474 -4.30 -4.59 10.93
N LEU A 475 -3.55 -5.60 10.46
CA LEU A 475 -4.04 -6.93 10.12
C LEU A 475 -3.71 -7.93 11.22
N GLY A 476 -4.71 -8.60 11.77
CA GLY A 476 -4.55 -9.69 12.75
C GLY A 476 -4.85 -11.05 12.13
N ILE A 477 -3.92 -12.00 12.22
CA ILE A 477 -4.07 -13.39 11.75
C ILE A 477 -3.77 -14.33 12.91
N ASP A 478 -4.82 -14.94 13.41
CA ASP A 478 -4.79 -15.82 14.57
C ASP A 478 -4.51 -17.26 14.15
N GLU A 479 -3.69 -17.96 14.94
CA GLU A 479 -3.37 -19.38 14.86
C GLU A 479 -2.80 -19.80 13.49
N VAL A 480 -1.57 -19.38 13.18
CA VAL A 480 -0.86 -19.82 11.95
C VAL A 480 -0.05 -21.11 12.16
N SER A 481 -0.16 -21.76 13.32
CA SER A 481 0.61 -22.98 13.64
C SER A 481 0.43 -24.09 12.63
N ASN A 482 -0.79 -24.26 12.09
CA ASN A 482 -1.13 -25.29 11.11
C ASN A 482 -0.94 -24.85 9.64
N MET A 483 -0.52 -23.60 9.41
CA MET A 483 -0.24 -23.13 8.05
C MET A 483 0.99 -23.84 7.49
N LYS A 484 0.95 -24.26 6.22
CA LYS A 484 2.11 -24.87 5.54
C LYS A 484 3.27 -23.88 5.48
N PRO A 485 4.53 -24.33 5.61
CA PRO A 485 5.72 -23.46 5.58
C PRO A 485 5.79 -22.54 4.36
N GLU A 486 5.46 -23.07 3.16
CA GLU A 486 5.49 -22.30 1.90
C GLU A 486 4.50 -21.15 1.94
N ARG A 487 3.29 -21.42 2.47
CA ARG A 487 2.22 -20.43 2.57
C ARG A 487 2.54 -19.36 3.61
N LEU A 488 3.14 -19.74 4.73
CA LEU A 488 3.61 -18.81 5.76
C LEU A 488 4.74 -17.92 5.22
N SER A 489 5.72 -18.51 4.54
CA SER A 489 6.81 -17.79 3.88
C SER A 489 6.29 -16.77 2.86
N GLU A 490 5.34 -17.18 2.00
CA GLU A 490 4.72 -16.27 1.03
C GLU A 490 3.94 -15.13 1.71
N LEU A 491 3.22 -15.42 2.80
CA LEU A 491 2.49 -14.41 3.57
C LEU A 491 3.45 -13.39 4.17
N ILE A 492 4.50 -13.83 4.87
CA ILE A 492 5.50 -12.95 5.49
C ILE A 492 6.22 -12.11 4.45
N TYR A 493 6.55 -12.69 3.29
CA TYR A 493 7.23 -11.98 2.22
C TYR A 493 6.35 -10.93 1.56
N LYS A 494 5.08 -11.25 1.26
CA LYS A 494 4.18 -10.40 0.47
C LYS A 494 3.34 -9.42 1.31
N ALA A 495 2.95 -9.77 2.54
CA ALA A 495 2.10 -8.90 3.35
C ALA A 495 2.68 -7.47 3.54
N PRO A 496 4.00 -7.28 3.73
CA PRO A 496 4.61 -5.96 3.79
C PRO A 496 4.79 -5.25 2.44
N MET A 497 4.42 -5.88 1.33
CA MET A 497 4.59 -5.28 0.00
C MET A 497 3.43 -4.34 -0.32
N ASN A 498 3.75 -3.13 -0.73
CA ASN A 498 2.80 -2.08 -1.06
C ASN A 498 1.89 -2.42 -2.28
N ASN A 499 2.24 -3.42 -3.09
CA ASN A 499 1.50 -3.89 -4.26
C ASN A 499 1.26 -5.40 -4.17
N ILE A 500 0.31 -5.83 -3.33
CA ILE A 500 -0.01 -7.25 -3.15
C ILE A 500 -0.87 -7.81 -4.29
N GLY A 501 -1.41 -6.95 -5.15
CA GLY A 501 -2.29 -7.35 -6.23
C GLY A 501 -1.55 -8.11 -7.34
N LYS A 502 -1.91 -9.38 -7.59
CA LYS A 502 -1.70 -9.96 -8.92
C LYS A 502 -2.44 -9.06 -9.91
N ILE A 503 -1.74 -8.57 -10.93
CA ILE A 503 -2.39 -7.94 -12.08
C ILE A 503 -3.45 -8.93 -12.59
N ARG A 504 -4.72 -8.64 -12.36
CA ARG A 504 -5.85 -9.44 -12.83
C ARG A 504 -6.57 -8.65 -13.90
N LEU A 505 -6.76 -9.27 -15.04
CA LEU A 505 -7.62 -8.71 -16.07
C LEU A 505 -9.07 -8.75 -15.56
N GLN A 506 -9.78 -7.66 -15.74
CA GLN A 506 -11.22 -7.61 -15.49
C GLN A 506 -11.89 -8.43 -16.60
N SER A 507 -12.60 -9.49 -16.23
CA SER A 507 -13.14 -10.50 -17.16
C SER A 507 -14.06 -9.93 -18.26
N SER A 508 -14.57 -8.70 -18.10
CA SER A 508 -15.47 -8.08 -19.06
C SER A 508 -14.80 -7.30 -20.19
N TYR A 509 -13.53 -6.84 -19.99
CA TYR A 509 -12.92 -5.88 -20.94
C TYR A 509 -11.44 -6.18 -21.25
N ASN A 510 -10.85 -7.24 -20.74
CA ASN A 510 -9.40 -7.52 -20.83
C ASN A 510 -8.49 -6.34 -20.41
N VAL A 511 -9.01 -5.46 -19.55
CA VAL A 511 -8.27 -4.33 -19.00
C VAL A 511 -7.73 -4.73 -17.65
N GLU A 512 -6.50 -4.31 -17.35
CA GLU A 512 -5.90 -4.47 -16.04
C GLU A 512 -6.80 -3.86 -14.97
N ARG A 513 -7.15 -4.65 -13.96
CA ARG A 513 -7.86 -4.15 -12.78
C ARG A 513 -6.93 -3.16 -12.09
N LYS A 514 -7.28 -1.89 -12.04
CA LYS A 514 -6.51 -0.92 -11.24
C LYS A 514 -6.42 -1.44 -9.82
N SER A 515 -5.20 -1.64 -9.34
CA SER A 515 -4.96 -2.00 -7.94
C SER A 515 -5.54 -0.88 -7.06
N VAL A 516 -6.16 -1.26 -5.95
CA VAL A 516 -6.38 -0.35 -4.83
C VAL A 516 -5.00 0.23 -4.47
N GLU A 517 -4.96 1.52 -4.15
CA GLU A 517 -3.72 2.22 -3.79
C GLU A 517 -2.92 1.41 -2.75
N GLY A 518 -1.59 1.51 -2.83
CA GLY A 518 -0.71 0.69 -2.04
C GLY A 518 -1.02 0.73 -0.54
N SER A 519 -1.05 -0.44 0.09
CA SER A 519 -1.25 -0.58 1.53
C SER A 519 0.08 -0.48 2.28
N SER A 520 0.12 0.22 3.41
CA SER A 520 1.21 0.18 4.37
C SER A 520 0.66 -0.41 5.67
N ILE A 521 1.02 -1.65 5.98
CA ILE A 521 0.29 -2.42 7.00
C ILE A 521 1.21 -3.10 8.01
N LEU A 522 0.86 -2.98 9.28
CA LEU A 522 1.42 -3.83 10.34
C LEU A 522 0.57 -5.09 10.46
N THR A 523 1.22 -6.24 10.35
CA THR A 523 0.55 -7.55 10.46
C THR A 523 0.97 -8.26 11.73
N LEU A 524 0.02 -8.66 12.56
CA LEU A 524 0.28 -9.47 13.74
C LEU A 524 -0.16 -10.91 13.48
N LEU A 525 0.75 -11.84 13.69
CA LEU A 525 0.50 -13.28 13.65
C LEU A 525 0.56 -13.86 15.07
N THR A 526 -0.27 -14.85 15.37
CA THR A 526 -0.11 -15.68 16.56
C THR A 526 0.16 -17.12 16.18
N THR A 527 1.06 -17.77 16.93
CA THR A 527 1.44 -19.16 16.66
C THR A 527 1.91 -19.86 17.95
N ASN A 528 1.81 -21.17 17.99
CA ASN A 528 2.33 -21.98 19.09
C ASN A 528 3.79 -22.44 18.85
N GLN A 529 4.29 -22.27 17.63
CA GLN A 529 5.63 -22.66 17.18
C GLN A 529 6.37 -21.45 16.60
N SER A 530 7.69 -21.49 16.58
CA SER A 530 8.49 -20.46 15.91
C SER A 530 8.14 -20.41 14.41
N SER A 531 7.79 -19.21 13.93
CA SER A 531 7.61 -18.94 12.50
C SER A 531 8.94 -18.99 11.76
N THR A 532 10.02 -18.56 12.42
CA THR A 532 11.39 -18.58 11.91
C THR A 532 11.85 -20.02 11.66
N ASP A 533 11.74 -20.90 12.65
CA ASP A 533 12.12 -22.31 12.51
C ASP A 533 11.31 -22.98 11.39
N LYS A 534 10.02 -22.67 11.32
CA LYS A 534 9.14 -23.21 10.29
C LYS A 534 9.54 -22.81 8.87
N MET A 535 10.08 -21.60 8.68
CA MET A 535 10.60 -21.15 7.40
C MET A 535 11.89 -21.87 7.01
N PHE A 536 12.78 -22.13 7.96
CA PHE A 536 14.03 -22.87 7.70
C PHE A 536 13.78 -24.35 7.29
N VAL A 537 12.66 -24.94 7.69
CA VAL A 537 12.29 -26.28 7.20
C VAL A 537 12.09 -26.31 5.68
N ASN A 538 11.67 -25.16 5.09
CA ASN A 538 11.34 -25.06 3.66
C ASN A 538 12.42 -24.40 2.81
N LYS A 539 13.27 -23.59 3.42
CA LYS A 539 14.32 -22.81 2.74
C LYS A 539 15.59 -22.78 3.59
N ASP A 540 16.73 -23.06 2.97
CA ASP A 540 18.03 -22.93 3.64
C ASP A 540 18.39 -21.45 3.90
N ASP A 541 17.89 -20.53 3.06
CA ASP A 541 18.09 -19.08 3.22
C ASP A 541 16.77 -18.29 3.07
N PRO A 542 15.99 -18.13 4.15
CA PRO A 542 14.79 -17.29 4.17
C PRO A 542 15.09 -15.80 4.46
N SER A 543 16.25 -15.29 4.04
CA SER A 543 16.71 -13.91 4.37
C SER A 543 15.70 -12.83 3.98
N GLY A 544 14.97 -13.03 2.88
CA GLY A 544 13.94 -12.09 2.43
C GLY A 544 12.75 -11.98 3.39
N GLU A 545 12.31 -13.10 3.94
CA GLU A 545 11.24 -13.19 4.94
C GLU A 545 11.71 -12.67 6.30
N LEU A 546 12.92 -13.06 6.70
CA LEU A 546 13.50 -12.65 8.00
C LEU A 546 13.63 -11.13 8.12
N ARG A 547 13.94 -10.42 7.03
CA ARG A 547 13.95 -8.95 7.04
C ARG A 547 12.60 -8.33 7.37
N ARG A 548 11.49 -9.03 7.09
CA ARG A 548 10.10 -8.58 7.23
C ARG A 548 9.41 -9.13 8.47
N LEU A 549 10.02 -10.12 9.14
CA LEU A 549 9.47 -10.79 10.30
C LEU A 549 10.22 -10.38 11.58
N LEU A 550 9.50 -9.83 12.53
CA LEU A 550 9.96 -9.70 13.92
C LEU A 550 9.25 -10.75 14.77
N GLU A 551 9.97 -11.75 15.24
CA GLU A 551 9.39 -12.81 16.06
C GLU A 551 9.61 -12.54 17.55
N ILE A 552 8.57 -12.69 18.36
CA ILE A 552 8.55 -12.45 19.79
C ILE A 552 8.05 -13.72 20.49
N ASP A 553 8.93 -14.42 21.20
CA ASP A 553 8.52 -15.51 22.09
C ASP A 553 8.01 -14.94 23.42
N ILE A 554 6.72 -14.66 23.45
CA ILE A 554 6.08 -14.07 24.63
C ILE A 554 6.02 -15.04 25.82
N PHE A 555 6.01 -16.36 25.55
CA PHE A 555 6.00 -17.36 26.60
C PHE A 555 7.37 -17.45 27.31
N LYS A 556 8.47 -17.34 26.55
CA LYS A 556 9.83 -17.31 27.10
C LYS A 556 10.05 -16.08 27.98
N HIS A 557 9.40 -14.97 27.62
CA HIS A 557 9.55 -13.69 28.34
C HIS A 557 8.62 -13.59 29.56
N TYR A 558 7.35 -13.94 29.41
CA TYR A 558 6.32 -13.76 30.46
C TYR A 558 5.93 -15.09 31.16
N GLY A 559 5.97 -16.21 30.44
CA GLY A 559 5.48 -17.50 30.91
C GLY A 559 3.98 -17.71 30.67
N LYS A 560 3.35 -18.55 31.46
CA LYS A 560 1.93 -18.78 31.43
C LYS A 560 1.20 -17.69 32.24
N MET A 561 0.28 -17.01 31.61
CA MET A 561 -0.57 -16.01 32.26
C MET A 561 -1.63 -16.72 33.14
N GLU A 562 -1.91 -16.18 34.29
CA GLU A 562 -3.04 -16.61 35.10
C GLU A 562 -4.34 -16.30 34.34
N GLU A 563 -5.28 -17.25 34.32
CA GLU A 563 -6.50 -17.12 33.52
C GLU A 563 -7.35 -15.90 33.96
N THR A 564 -7.51 -15.71 35.26
CA THR A 564 -8.24 -14.56 35.84
C THR A 564 -7.61 -13.22 35.46
N LEU A 565 -6.28 -13.16 35.43
CA LEU A 565 -5.54 -11.98 34.98
C LEU A 565 -5.71 -11.74 33.50
N GLY A 566 -5.63 -12.80 32.68
CA GLY A 566 -5.84 -12.72 31.23
C GLY A 566 -7.24 -12.25 30.88
N MET A 567 -8.27 -12.77 31.56
CA MET A 567 -9.66 -12.33 31.38
C MET A 567 -9.80 -10.84 31.76
N ARG A 568 -9.27 -10.41 32.90
CA ARG A 568 -9.35 -9.01 33.37
C ARG A 568 -8.69 -8.03 32.38
N ILE A 569 -7.55 -8.40 31.78
CA ILE A 569 -6.77 -7.50 30.91
C ILE A 569 -7.27 -7.50 29.45
N PHE A 570 -7.77 -8.62 28.93
CA PHE A 570 -8.04 -8.71 27.48
C PHE A 570 -9.52 -8.87 27.12
N GLU A 571 -10.35 -9.41 28.01
CA GLU A 571 -11.77 -9.62 27.70
C GLU A 571 -12.53 -8.32 27.46
N PRO A 572 -12.27 -7.20 28.18
CA PRO A 572 -13.00 -5.96 27.96
C PRO A 572 -12.86 -5.38 26.54
N TYR A 573 -11.79 -5.69 25.82
CA TYR A 573 -11.64 -5.29 24.42
C TYR A 573 -12.71 -5.90 23.48
N ASN A 574 -13.38 -6.96 23.88
CA ASN A 574 -14.46 -7.55 23.09
C ASN A 574 -15.78 -6.78 23.17
N THR A 575 -15.92 -5.92 24.17
CA THR A 575 -17.12 -5.09 24.43
C THR A 575 -16.87 -3.59 24.24
N HIS A 576 -15.63 -3.14 24.53
CA HIS A 576 -15.21 -1.74 24.43
C HIS A 576 -14.13 -1.63 23.36
N TYR A 577 -14.46 -1.06 22.19
CA TYR A 577 -13.57 -0.98 21.05
C TYR A 577 -13.92 0.12 20.06
N GLY A 578 -13.01 0.46 19.15
CA GLY A 578 -13.21 1.35 18.01
C GLY A 578 -13.18 2.84 18.32
N MET A 579 -13.16 3.23 19.58
CA MET A 579 -13.26 4.62 20.02
C MET A 579 -11.91 5.35 20.05
N ALA A 580 -10.82 4.63 20.25
CA ALA A 580 -9.49 5.21 20.41
C ALA A 580 -8.88 5.64 19.07
N GLY A 581 -9.13 4.88 18.00
CA GLY A 581 -8.61 5.16 16.68
C GLY A 581 -9.05 6.49 16.10
N PRO A 582 -10.35 6.79 16.02
CA PRO A 582 -10.83 8.10 15.58
C PRO A 582 -10.21 9.25 16.36
N ARG A 583 -10.17 9.18 17.69
CA ARG A 583 -9.54 10.19 18.57
C ARG A 583 -8.05 10.37 18.27
N PHE A 584 -7.35 9.27 17.97
CA PHE A 584 -5.96 9.31 17.60
C PHE A 584 -5.72 10.00 16.24
N ILE A 585 -6.56 9.74 15.25
CA ILE A 585 -6.48 10.41 13.95
C ILE A 585 -6.80 11.90 14.06
N GLU A 586 -7.80 12.27 14.85
CA GLU A 586 -8.12 13.66 15.19
C GLU A 586 -6.90 14.36 15.85
N ALA A 587 -6.23 13.68 16.80
CA ALA A 587 -5.00 14.18 17.41
C ALA A 587 -3.88 14.39 16.37
N CYS A 588 -3.72 13.46 15.42
CA CYS A 588 -2.76 13.62 14.31
C CYS A 588 -3.07 14.88 13.47
N TYR A 589 -4.32 15.16 13.18
CA TYR A 589 -4.71 16.38 12.48
C TYR A 589 -4.48 17.65 13.31
N GLN A 590 -4.75 17.62 14.61
CA GLN A 590 -4.48 18.74 15.52
C GLN A 590 -2.99 19.09 15.60
N ILE A 591 -2.12 18.08 15.59
CA ILE A 591 -0.65 18.25 15.54
C ILE A 591 -0.23 18.76 14.16
N GLY A 592 -0.91 18.34 13.12
CA GLY A 592 -0.55 18.53 11.71
C GLY A 592 0.28 17.38 11.15
N ILE A 593 -0.16 16.84 10.02
CA ILE A 593 0.47 15.65 9.38
C ILE A 593 1.98 15.80 9.16
N PRO A 594 2.53 16.97 8.73
CA PRO A 594 3.97 17.14 8.61
C PRO A 594 4.74 16.99 9.93
N GLU A 595 4.14 17.39 11.06
CA GLU A 595 4.78 17.22 12.38
C GLU A 595 4.70 15.76 12.85
N VAL A 596 3.59 15.08 12.59
CA VAL A 596 3.46 13.63 12.83
C VAL A 596 4.56 12.88 12.05
N ALA A 597 4.78 13.21 10.79
CA ALA A 597 5.83 12.62 9.97
C ALA A 597 7.24 12.90 10.56
N ARG A 598 7.50 14.14 10.99
CA ARG A 598 8.78 14.49 11.65
C ARG A 598 8.99 13.73 12.96
N ASN A 599 7.95 13.55 13.75
CA ASN A 599 8.02 12.78 15.00
C ASN A 599 8.35 11.30 14.72
N THR A 600 7.74 10.74 13.69
CA THR A 600 8.02 9.36 13.25
C THR A 600 9.47 9.23 12.76
N THR A 601 10.00 10.23 12.04
CA THR A 601 11.40 10.27 11.60
C THR A 601 12.37 10.35 12.79
N LYS A 602 12.06 11.15 13.83
CA LYS A 602 12.90 11.23 15.05
C LYS A 602 13.02 9.86 15.73
N TRP A 603 11.93 9.12 15.86
CA TRP A 603 11.94 7.76 16.39
C TRP A 603 12.74 6.81 15.49
N HIS A 604 12.61 6.95 14.16
CA HIS A 604 13.38 6.15 13.21
C HIS A 604 14.89 6.39 13.36
N ASP A 605 15.31 7.64 13.44
CA ASP A 605 16.71 8.02 13.64
C ASP A 605 17.25 7.51 14.98
N ARG A 606 16.46 7.58 16.05
CA ARG A 606 16.80 7.05 17.37
C ARG A 606 17.03 5.54 17.30
N ILE A 607 16.11 4.79 16.68
CA ILE A 607 16.24 3.32 16.55
C ILE A 607 17.47 2.96 15.72
N LEU A 608 17.73 3.66 14.61
CA LEU A 608 18.92 3.44 13.80
C LEU A 608 20.23 3.67 14.60
N HIS A 609 20.22 4.64 15.50
CA HIS A 609 21.40 4.96 16.32
C HIS A 609 21.62 3.96 17.45
N GLU A 610 20.54 3.53 18.12
CA GLU A 610 20.61 2.69 19.32
C GLU A 610 20.58 1.18 19.01
N PHE A 611 20.10 0.76 17.84
CA PHE A 611 20.07 -0.66 17.45
C PHE A 611 21.17 -0.97 16.42
N VAL A 612 20.83 -1.03 15.13
CA VAL A 612 21.75 -1.38 14.04
C VAL A 612 21.36 -0.60 12.78
N ASN A 613 22.30 0.16 12.23
CA ASN A 613 22.13 0.85 10.95
C ASN A 613 22.53 -0.09 9.81
N ASP A 614 21.64 -1.04 9.50
CA ASP A 614 21.78 -2.00 8.39
C ASP A 614 20.45 -2.11 7.62
N SER A 615 20.52 -2.10 6.31
CA SER A 615 19.39 -2.24 5.39
C SER A 615 18.57 -3.53 5.62
N ASN A 616 19.16 -4.55 6.25
CA ASN A 616 18.47 -5.79 6.63
C ASN A 616 17.37 -5.58 7.66
N TYR A 617 17.39 -4.46 8.40
CA TYR A 617 16.43 -4.13 9.47
C TYR A 617 15.50 -2.98 9.12
N THR A 618 15.46 -2.51 7.87
CA THR A 618 14.61 -1.39 7.42
C THR A 618 13.14 -1.58 7.82
N TYR A 619 12.60 -2.80 7.67
CA TYR A 619 11.21 -3.09 8.02
C TYR A 619 10.98 -3.04 9.54
N TRP A 620 11.92 -3.56 10.35
CA TRP A 620 11.84 -3.51 11.80
C TRP A 620 11.92 -2.07 12.31
N ASN A 621 12.93 -1.34 11.84
CA ASN A 621 13.16 0.05 12.25
C ASN A 621 11.96 0.93 11.87
N GLY A 622 11.44 0.80 10.64
CA GLY A 622 10.27 1.55 10.19
C GLY A 622 8.99 1.19 10.96
N GLY A 623 8.71 -0.10 11.14
CA GLY A 623 7.53 -0.54 11.88
C GLY A 623 7.54 -0.09 13.34
N LEU A 624 8.67 -0.25 14.03
CA LEU A 624 8.82 0.15 15.43
C LEU A 624 8.78 1.68 15.60
N SER A 625 9.40 2.44 14.68
CA SER A 625 9.32 3.91 14.74
C SER A 625 7.88 4.42 14.60
N ALA A 626 7.07 3.81 13.73
CA ALA A 626 5.66 4.11 13.62
C ALA A 626 4.89 3.82 14.92
N MET A 627 5.16 2.67 15.57
CA MET A 627 4.51 2.27 16.82
C MET A 627 4.88 3.18 17.99
N PHE A 628 6.17 3.48 18.19
CA PHE A 628 6.61 4.33 19.29
C PHE A 628 6.20 5.80 19.12
N SER A 629 6.28 6.33 17.88
CA SER A 629 5.77 7.66 17.56
C SER A 629 4.25 7.76 17.83
N ALA A 630 3.48 6.75 17.43
CA ALA A 630 2.06 6.71 17.68
C ALA A 630 1.72 6.62 19.18
N GLY A 631 2.48 5.80 19.92
CA GLY A 631 2.36 5.71 21.38
C GLY A 631 2.59 7.05 22.08
N GLU A 632 3.65 7.76 21.70
CA GLU A 632 3.94 9.11 22.23
C GLU A 632 2.82 10.11 21.94
N ILE A 633 2.28 10.11 20.72
CA ILE A 633 1.15 10.96 20.34
C ILE A 633 -0.10 10.60 21.16
N ALA A 634 -0.42 9.31 21.29
CA ALA A 634 -1.58 8.83 22.02
C ALA A 634 -1.52 9.19 23.52
N ILE A 635 -0.33 9.13 24.11
CA ILE A 635 -0.09 9.54 25.51
C ILE A 635 -0.25 11.05 25.67
N LYS A 636 0.38 11.83 24.81
CA LYS A 636 0.34 13.30 24.83
C LYS A 636 -1.09 13.83 24.74
N HIS A 637 -1.95 13.15 24.00
CA HIS A 637 -3.36 13.51 23.85
C HIS A 637 -4.29 12.79 24.84
N GLY A 638 -3.72 12.10 25.83
CA GLY A 638 -4.50 11.50 26.92
C GLY A 638 -5.36 10.30 26.53
N ILE A 639 -5.09 9.67 25.37
CA ILE A 639 -5.83 8.50 24.88
C ILE A 639 -5.42 7.25 25.68
N ILE A 640 -4.12 7.09 25.95
CA ILE A 640 -3.55 6.04 26.80
C ILE A 640 -2.53 6.64 27.77
N ASN A 641 -2.10 5.85 28.75
CA ASN A 641 -1.03 6.23 29.68
C ASN A 641 -0.09 5.03 29.88
N LEU A 642 0.95 4.93 29.06
CA LEU A 642 1.97 3.88 29.07
C LEU A 642 3.35 4.48 29.27
N ASP A 643 4.24 3.74 29.90
CA ASP A 643 5.66 4.07 29.98
C ASP A 643 6.37 3.64 28.69
N ILE A 644 6.33 4.52 27.69
CA ILE A 644 6.90 4.27 26.36
C ILE A 644 8.39 3.98 26.44
N GLU A 645 9.12 4.66 27.31
CA GLU A 645 10.56 4.46 27.40
C GLU A 645 10.90 3.06 27.94
N ARG A 646 10.20 2.60 28.96
CA ARG A 646 10.37 1.24 29.48
C ARG A 646 10.04 0.18 28.43
N ILE A 647 8.93 0.36 27.71
CA ILE A 647 8.54 -0.55 26.61
C ILE A 647 9.63 -0.58 25.56
N TYR A 648 10.12 0.60 25.16
CA TYR A 648 11.17 0.72 24.14
C TYR A 648 12.46 -0.01 24.55
N GLN A 649 12.92 0.17 25.80
CA GLN A 649 14.14 -0.49 26.28
C GLN A 649 14.01 -2.02 26.29
N VAL A 650 12.85 -2.56 26.67
CA VAL A 650 12.61 -4.02 26.62
C VAL A 650 12.65 -4.52 25.16
N ILE A 651 12.00 -3.79 24.24
CA ILE A 651 12.03 -4.14 22.82
C ILE A 651 13.44 -4.03 22.24
N LEU A 652 14.20 -2.98 22.54
CA LEU A 652 15.58 -2.81 22.08
C LEU A 652 16.47 -3.97 22.52
N ASN A 653 16.34 -4.40 23.77
CA ASN A 653 17.06 -5.59 24.27
C ASN A 653 16.68 -6.87 23.51
N GLN A 654 15.39 -7.03 23.21
CA GLN A 654 14.90 -8.16 22.40
C GLN A 654 15.48 -8.12 20.97
N LEU A 655 15.54 -6.94 20.35
CA LEU A 655 16.12 -6.76 19.02
C LEU A 655 17.62 -7.15 19.00
N HIS A 656 18.38 -6.72 20.01
CA HIS A 656 19.78 -7.09 20.13
C HIS A 656 19.98 -8.59 20.33
N SER A 657 19.07 -9.26 21.04
CA SER A 657 19.10 -10.72 21.19
C SER A 657 18.85 -11.43 19.86
N LEU A 658 17.80 -11.02 19.16
CA LEU A 658 17.46 -11.57 17.83
C LEU A 658 18.55 -11.30 16.79
N HIS A 659 19.18 -10.13 16.85
CA HIS A 659 20.32 -9.81 15.97
C HIS A 659 21.48 -10.79 16.19
N ARG A 660 21.85 -11.04 17.45
CA ARG A 660 22.91 -12.01 17.80
C ARG A 660 22.54 -13.44 17.36
N GLU A 661 21.30 -13.86 17.58
CA GLU A 661 20.81 -15.16 17.12
C GLU A 661 20.92 -15.30 15.60
N ARG A 662 20.53 -14.26 14.85
CA ARG A 662 20.64 -14.26 13.38
C ARG A 662 22.07 -14.35 12.89
N LEU A 663 23.01 -13.67 13.55
CA LEU A 663 24.43 -13.77 13.21
C LEU A 663 24.97 -15.19 13.48
N SER A 664 24.42 -15.91 14.47
CA SER A 664 24.80 -17.29 14.77
C SER A 664 24.12 -18.32 13.84
N ILE A 665 22.93 -18.00 13.30
CA ILE A 665 22.14 -18.87 12.39
C ILE A 665 22.53 -18.62 10.91
N SER A 666 23.35 -17.61 10.59
CA SER A 666 23.82 -17.44 9.22
C SER A 666 24.51 -18.74 8.79
N VAL A 667 23.84 -19.55 7.98
CA VAL A 667 24.38 -20.80 7.42
C VAL A 667 25.69 -20.43 6.76
N SER A 668 26.77 -20.92 7.37
CA SER A 668 28.10 -20.75 6.78
C SER A 668 28.07 -21.43 5.43
N TYR A 669 28.37 -20.72 4.36
CA TYR A 669 28.47 -21.33 3.03
C TYR A 669 29.57 -22.40 3.02
N GLU A 670 30.49 -22.34 3.97
CA GLU A 670 31.48 -23.36 4.27
C GLU A 670 30.81 -24.66 4.70
N ASP A 671 29.82 -24.56 5.59
CA ASP A 671 29.08 -25.73 6.09
C ASP A 671 28.29 -26.40 4.95
N ILE A 672 27.72 -25.61 4.04
CA ILE A 672 27.02 -26.12 2.84
C ILE A 672 27.99 -26.90 1.95
N VAL A 673 29.22 -26.40 1.76
CA VAL A 673 30.22 -27.13 0.96
C VAL A 673 30.68 -28.40 1.69
N SER A 674 30.89 -28.33 3.00
CA SER A 674 31.26 -29.47 3.84
C SER A 674 30.18 -30.55 3.81
N GLU A 675 28.93 -30.16 3.95
CA GLU A 675 27.77 -31.05 3.89
C GLU A 675 27.62 -31.70 2.51
N TYR A 676 27.84 -30.94 1.43
CA TYR A 676 27.87 -31.50 0.08
C TYR A 676 28.96 -32.54 -0.08
N VAL A 677 30.15 -32.28 0.45
CA VAL A 677 31.28 -33.23 0.41
C VAL A 677 30.95 -34.50 1.19
N ILE A 678 30.39 -34.38 2.41
CA ILE A 678 29.97 -35.51 3.26
C ILE A 678 28.93 -36.38 2.55
N HIS A 679 27.89 -35.78 1.96
CA HIS A 679 26.85 -36.50 1.23
C HIS A 679 27.35 -37.21 -0.02
N ASN A 680 28.45 -36.72 -0.64
CA ASN A 680 29.01 -37.25 -1.88
C ASN A 680 30.37 -37.95 -1.70
N LEU A 681 30.70 -38.43 -0.49
CA LEU A 681 31.94 -39.19 -0.22
C LEU A 681 32.08 -40.41 -1.15
N ASN A 682 30.99 -41.07 -1.50
CA ASN A 682 30.98 -42.18 -2.44
C ASN A 682 31.31 -41.80 -3.90
N ALA A 683 31.33 -40.51 -4.23
CA ALA A 683 31.67 -39.94 -5.52
C ALA A 683 33.01 -39.15 -5.47
N MET A 684 33.79 -39.34 -4.41
CA MET A 684 35.03 -38.62 -4.16
C MET A 684 36.26 -39.43 -4.53
N LEU A 685 37.24 -38.81 -5.20
CA LEU A 685 38.58 -39.30 -5.41
C LEU A 685 39.57 -38.42 -4.66
N ALA A 686 40.27 -38.99 -3.70
CA ALA A 686 41.26 -38.27 -2.88
C ALA A 686 42.66 -38.81 -3.05
N PHE A 687 43.65 -37.89 -3.14
CA PHE A 687 45.07 -38.15 -3.20
C PHE A 687 45.78 -37.58 -1.98
N ASN A 688 46.78 -38.32 -1.48
CA ASN A 688 47.74 -37.80 -0.55
C ASN A 688 49.11 -37.95 -1.19
N GLY A 689 49.64 -36.86 -1.73
CA GLY A 689 50.77 -36.88 -2.67
C GLY A 689 50.46 -37.71 -3.93
N SER A 690 51.24 -38.73 -4.20
CA SER A 690 51.04 -39.65 -5.36
C SER A 690 50.16 -40.88 -5.03
N LYS A 691 49.74 -41.05 -3.75
CA LYS A 691 48.94 -42.20 -3.33
C LYS A 691 47.48 -41.86 -3.31
N ILE A 692 46.63 -42.76 -3.79
CA ILE A 692 45.19 -42.69 -3.72
C ILE A 692 44.76 -43.04 -2.28
N SER A 693 44.11 -42.12 -1.56
CA SER A 693 43.59 -42.36 -0.22
C SER A 693 42.10 -42.75 -0.22
N THR A 694 41.33 -42.28 -1.22
CA THR A 694 39.91 -42.66 -1.33
C THR A 694 39.53 -42.79 -2.80
N GLU A 695 38.77 -43.84 -3.16
CA GLU A 695 38.26 -44.09 -4.51
C GLU A 695 36.73 -43.98 -4.55
N PRO A 696 36.17 -43.47 -5.66
CA PRO A 696 34.71 -43.36 -5.82
C PRO A 696 34.06 -44.75 -5.93
N ARG A 697 33.02 -44.99 -5.11
CA ARG A 697 32.32 -46.30 -5.05
C ARG A 697 31.18 -46.43 -6.08
N LEU A 698 30.62 -45.34 -6.55
CA LEU A 698 29.40 -45.30 -7.38
C LEU A 698 29.67 -45.06 -8.89
N GLY A 699 30.90 -45.12 -9.35
CA GLY A 699 31.22 -44.87 -10.77
C GLY A 699 31.04 -43.42 -11.24
N LYS A 700 30.39 -42.53 -10.46
CA LYS A 700 30.30 -41.09 -10.70
C LYS A 700 31.40 -40.39 -9.90
N LEU A 701 32.13 -39.52 -10.58
CA LEU A 701 33.20 -38.73 -9.96
C LEU A 701 32.77 -37.26 -9.93
N SER A 702 32.36 -36.78 -8.79
CA SER A 702 31.90 -35.40 -8.58
C SER A 702 32.85 -34.54 -7.78
N ILE A 703 33.73 -35.16 -6.97
CA ILE A 703 34.68 -34.50 -6.10
C ILE A 703 36.09 -35.06 -6.29
N ARG A 704 37.08 -34.18 -6.46
CA ARG A 704 38.52 -34.52 -6.41
C ARG A 704 39.17 -33.74 -5.27
N CYS A 705 39.94 -34.43 -4.45
CA CYS A 705 40.67 -33.86 -3.34
C CYS A 705 42.18 -34.14 -3.45
N GLU A 706 43.01 -33.15 -3.28
CA GLU A 706 44.45 -33.26 -3.09
C GLU A 706 44.77 -32.80 -1.66
N VAL A 707 44.85 -33.78 -0.76
CA VAL A 707 44.95 -33.58 0.69
C VAL A 707 46.23 -32.84 1.07
N ASP A 708 47.35 -33.22 0.45
CA ASP A 708 48.66 -32.60 0.64
C ASP A 708 48.73 -31.14 0.23
N GLN A 709 47.79 -30.68 -0.63
CA GLN A 709 47.67 -29.31 -1.08
C GLN A 709 46.51 -28.56 -0.37
N GLY A 710 45.69 -29.25 0.39
CA GLY A 710 44.47 -28.71 0.99
C GLY A 710 43.47 -28.25 -0.07
N LYS A 711 43.42 -28.84 -1.26
CA LYS A 711 42.57 -28.39 -2.35
C LYS A 711 41.51 -29.39 -2.72
N ILE A 712 40.32 -28.87 -2.96
CA ILE A 712 39.15 -29.62 -3.42
C ILE A 712 38.63 -29.05 -4.72
N TRP A 713 38.35 -29.92 -5.69
CA TRP A 713 37.62 -29.57 -6.90
C TRP A 713 36.28 -30.30 -6.92
N ILE A 714 35.20 -29.53 -7.04
CA ILE A 714 33.84 -30.03 -7.12
C ILE A 714 33.28 -29.71 -8.49
N VAL A 715 32.64 -30.69 -9.15
CA VAL A 715 32.01 -30.46 -10.46
C VAL A 715 30.96 -29.37 -10.34
N LYS A 716 31.16 -28.27 -11.09
CA LYS A 716 30.37 -27.07 -11.01
C LYS A 716 28.86 -27.31 -11.25
N LYS A 717 28.50 -28.22 -12.18
CA LYS A 717 27.12 -28.56 -12.49
C LYS A 717 26.43 -29.20 -11.27
N ASP A 718 27.08 -30.17 -10.65
CA ASP A 718 26.52 -30.96 -9.54
C ASP A 718 26.31 -30.10 -8.29
N LEU A 719 27.29 -29.26 -7.94
CA LEU A 719 27.15 -28.34 -6.81
C LEU A 719 26.09 -27.26 -7.07
N LYS A 720 25.99 -26.74 -8.29
CA LYS A 720 24.93 -25.79 -8.65
C LYS A 720 23.54 -26.39 -8.57
N GLU A 721 23.36 -27.64 -8.91
CA GLU A 721 22.09 -28.37 -8.79
C GLU A 721 21.71 -28.53 -7.31
N TYR A 722 22.63 -28.95 -6.47
CA TYR A 722 22.48 -29.04 -5.02
C TYR A 722 22.11 -27.70 -4.36
N LEU A 723 22.80 -26.60 -4.73
CA LEU A 723 22.52 -25.26 -4.22
C LEU A 723 21.12 -24.78 -4.66
N ARG A 724 20.68 -25.14 -5.88
CA ARG A 724 19.34 -24.77 -6.38
C ARG A 724 18.23 -25.54 -5.69
N GLU A 725 18.43 -26.84 -5.44
CA GLU A 725 17.47 -27.65 -4.67
C GLU A 725 17.25 -27.05 -3.27
N ARG A 726 18.28 -26.50 -2.65
CA ARG A 726 18.23 -25.81 -1.35
C ARG A 726 17.90 -24.31 -1.45
N GLN A 727 17.57 -23.82 -2.64
CA GLN A 727 17.21 -22.42 -2.90
C GLN A 727 18.31 -21.39 -2.52
N VAL A 728 19.58 -21.82 -2.47
CA VAL A 728 20.73 -20.95 -2.20
C VAL A 728 21.04 -20.08 -3.42
N ASN A 729 21.26 -18.78 -3.21
CA ASN A 729 21.67 -17.86 -4.28
C ASN A 729 23.12 -18.15 -4.71
N VAL A 730 23.28 -18.81 -5.85
CA VAL A 730 24.58 -19.22 -6.38
C VAL A 730 25.56 -18.04 -6.57
N ALA A 731 25.08 -16.88 -7.01
CA ALA A 731 25.94 -15.72 -7.23
C ALA A 731 26.48 -15.15 -5.90
N HIS A 732 25.63 -15.10 -4.88
CA HIS A 732 26.01 -14.68 -3.54
C HIS A 732 26.97 -15.69 -2.87
N PHE A 733 26.66 -16.98 -2.96
CA PHE A 733 27.53 -18.08 -2.54
C PHE A 733 28.92 -17.97 -3.17
N GLU A 734 29.00 -17.86 -4.51
CA GLU A 734 30.27 -17.71 -5.22
C GLU A 734 31.04 -16.45 -4.75
N SER A 735 30.35 -15.31 -4.55
CA SER A 735 31.01 -14.06 -4.20
C SER A 735 31.55 -14.06 -2.76
N GLU A 736 30.78 -14.62 -1.83
CA GLU A 736 31.15 -14.66 -0.41
C GLU A 736 32.32 -15.60 -0.15
N LEU A 737 32.30 -16.82 -0.72
CA LEU A 737 33.41 -17.76 -0.57
C LEU A 737 34.70 -17.30 -1.29
N MET A 738 34.57 -16.55 -2.38
CA MET A 738 35.72 -15.89 -3.02
C MET A 738 36.28 -14.78 -2.11
N ARG A 739 35.40 -13.97 -1.49
CA ARG A 739 35.78 -12.91 -0.56
C ARG A 739 36.54 -13.47 0.66
N LYS A 740 36.08 -14.60 1.19
CA LYS A 740 36.71 -15.33 2.30
C LYS A 740 37.96 -16.11 1.88
N LYS A 741 38.30 -16.15 0.59
CA LYS A 741 39.41 -16.93 -0.01
C LYS A 741 39.30 -18.45 0.22
N ILE A 742 38.11 -18.95 0.46
CA ILE A 742 37.80 -20.37 0.59
C ILE A 742 37.58 -20.98 -0.80
N MET A 743 36.84 -20.30 -1.68
CA MET A 743 36.78 -20.58 -3.09
C MET A 743 37.94 -19.87 -3.78
N LEU A 744 38.85 -20.64 -4.42
CA LEU A 744 40.01 -20.12 -5.15
C LEU A 744 39.66 -19.75 -6.59
N ASN A 745 38.80 -20.56 -7.23
CA ASN A 745 38.40 -20.34 -8.62
C ASN A 745 36.94 -20.74 -8.86
N LYS A 746 36.20 -19.86 -9.55
CA LYS A 746 34.78 -20.12 -9.94
C LYS A 746 34.63 -21.02 -11.14
N GLN A 747 35.69 -21.21 -11.94
CA GLN A 747 35.61 -21.95 -13.20
C GLN A 747 36.98 -22.50 -13.58
N GLU A 748 37.42 -23.53 -12.84
CA GLU A 748 38.62 -24.27 -13.15
C GLU A 748 38.28 -25.43 -14.08
N ARG A 749 39.13 -25.69 -15.11
CA ARG A 749 39.03 -26.87 -15.95
C ARG A 749 39.96 -27.96 -15.43
N LYS A 750 39.37 -28.91 -14.71
CA LYS A 750 40.15 -30.00 -14.08
C LYS A 750 39.83 -31.34 -14.70
N ARG A 751 40.85 -32.15 -14.88
CA ARG A 751 40.77 -33.56 -15.27
C ARG A 751 40.56 -34.39 -14.02
N MET A 752 39.29 -34.62 -13.63
CA MET A 752 38.92 -35.17 -12.34
C MET A 752 39.53 -36.55 -12.05
N GLY A 753 39.61 -37.42 -13.02
CA GLY A 753 40.12 -38.80 -12.89
C GLY A 753 41.62 -38.98 -13.19
N ALA A 754 42.38 -37.88 -13.35
CA ALA A 754 43.80 -37.97 -13.61
C ALA A 754 44.57 -38.70 -12.49
N GLY A 755 45.39 -39.68 -12.84
CA GLY A 755 46.13 -40.49 -11.87
C GLY A 755 45.35 -41.67 -11.26
N TRP A 756 44.07 -41.90 -11.64
CA TRP A 756 43.27 -43.04 -11.17
C TRP A 756 42.97 -44.07 -12.25
N LYS A 757 42.14 -43.74 -13.25
CA LYS A 757 41.80 -44.59 -14.39
C LYS A 757 41.84 -43.78 -15.69
N ASP A 758 42.65 -44.25 -16.67
CA ASP A 758 42.86 -43.53 -17.93
C ASP A 758 41.58 -43.38 -18.75
N ALA A 759 40.66 -44.35 -18.68
CA ALA A 759 39.41 -44.33 -19.45
C ALA A 759 38.38 -43.33 -18.88
N MET A 760 38.39 -43.03 -17.58
CA MET A 760 37.48 -42.04 -16.94
C MET A 760 38.05 -40.62 -16.83
N GLY A 761 39.33 -40.44 -17.15
CA GLY A 761 40.04 -39.20 -16.98
C GLY A 761 40.29 -38.38 -18.24
N SER A 762 39.69 -38.74 -19.37
CA SER A 762 40.05 -38.12 -20.68
C SER A 762 39.49 -36.70 -20.91
N PHE A 763 38.49 -36.26 -20.13
CA PHE A 763 37.86 -34.97 -20.34
C PHE A 763 38.05 -34.00 -19.17
N ASN A 764 38.33 -32.74 -19.48
CA ASN A 764 38.33 -31.66 -18.53
C ASN A 764 36.88 -31.24 -18.22
N VAL A 765 36.52 -31.15 -16.96
CA VAL A 765 35.21 -30.70 -16.46
C VAL A 765 35.38 -29.36 -15.82
N ASN A 766 34.37 -28.49 -15.94
CA ASN A 766 34.33 -27.22 -15.19
C ASN A 766 34.03 -27.51 -13.71
N CYS A 767 34.92 -27.07 -12.83
CA CYS A 767 34.85 -27.26 -11.38
C CYS A 767 34.91 -25.93 -10.66
N TYR A 768 34.43 -25.92 -9.42
CA TYR A 768 34.85 -24.97 -8.42
C TYR A 768 36.10 -25.51 -7.74
N GLU A 769 37.05 -24.63 -7.44
CA GLU A 769 38.25 -24.95 -6.67
C GLU A 769 38.17 -24.30 -5.30
N PHE A 770 38.30 -25.10 -4.24
CA PHE A 770 38.25 -24.65 -2.85
C PHE A 770 39.55 -24.98 -2.12
N GLN A 771 39.85 -24.17 -1.10
CA GLN A 771 40.89 -24.42 -0.09
C GLN A 771 40.20 -24.93 1.16
N PHE A 772 40.41 -26.18 1.54
CA PHE A 772 39.84 -26.82 2.72
C PHE A 772 40.84 -27.71 3.41
N ASP A 773 40.81 -27.79 4.74
CA ASP A 773 41.50 -28.83 5.49
C ASP A 773 40.58 -30.04 5.66
N LEU A 774 40.90 -31.13 5.04
CA LEU A 774 40.13 -32.38 5.09
C LEU A 774 40.87 -33.47 5.87
N SER A 775 41.94 -33.14 6.60
CA SER A 775 42.77 -34.13 7.29
C SER A 775 41.93 -34.99 8.24
N ASP A 776 40.99 -34.38 8.96
CA ASP A 776 40.14 -35.08 9.94
C ASP A 776 39.09 -35.97 9.27
N VAL A 777 38.44 -35.48 8.17
CA VAL A 777 37.40 -36.24 7.43
C VAL A 777 37.99 -37.50 6.78
N ILE A 778 39.23 -37.43 6.30
CA ILE A 778 39.91 -38.55 5.65
C ILE A 778 40.43 -39.51 6.71
N ALA A 779 40.86 -39.05 7.86
CA ALA A 779 41.24 -39.87 9.00
C ALA A 779 40.07 -40.74 9.49
N ASP A 780 38.89 -40.17 9.60
CA ASP A 780 37.65 -40.88 10.00
C ASP A 780 37.23 -41.93 8.97
N ILE A 781 37.36 -41.64 7.68
CA ILE A 781 37.01 -42.58 6.59
C ILE A 781 37.97 -43.81 6.57
N ASN A 782 39.21 -43.61 6.94
CA ASN A 782 40.24 -44.66 6.91
C ASN A 782 40.32 -45.47 8.23
N GLY A 783 39.47 -45.16 9.24
CA GLY A 783 39.37 -45.95 10.47
C GLY A 783 40.57 -45.85 11.42
N GLN A 784 41.32 -44.76 11.37
CA GLN A 784 42.31 -44.45 12.41
C GLN A 784 41.70 -43.52 13.44
N PRO A 785 41.68 -43.89 14.74
CA PRO A 785 41.19 -43.00 15.77
C PRO A 785 42.08 -41.78 15.85
N GLY A 786 41.43 -40.59 15.76
CA GLY A 786 42.09 -39.29 15.94
C GLY A 786 42.89 -39.26 17.22
N GLN A 787 44.14 -38.83 17.19
CA GLN A 787 44.89 -38.46 18.37
C GLN A 787 44.31 -37.17 18.91
N ASP A 788 43.57 -37.28 20.01
CA ASP A 788 43.19 -36.13 20.84
C ASP A 788 44.41 -35.32 21.21
N SER A 789 44.48 -34.07 20.82
CA SER A 789 45.40 -33.07 21.36
C SER A 789 44.64 -31.76 21.65
#